data_1de647c62fa1e16d24790a70d8f72c80
#
_entry.id   1de647c62fa1e16d24790a70d8f72c80
#
_cell.length_a   1.000
_cell.length_b   1.000
_cell.length_c   1.000
_cell.angle_alpha   90.00
_cell.angle_beta   90.00
_cell.angle_gamma   90.00
#
_symmetry.space_group_name_H-M   'P 1'
#
loop_
_entity.id
_entity.type
_entity.pdbx_description
1 polymer ?
#
loop_
_entity_poly.entity_id
_entity_poly.type
_entity_poly.pdbx_seq_one_letter_code
_entity_poly.pdbx_strand_id
1 'polypeptide(L)'
;MTQEEFQKEIRLGIPDSLPEAMPYDKEINHAPKRKDILTPEEKRLALRNALRYFPKHLHEQLAPEFMEELHEYGRIYMYRYRPRYEMHARPINEYPHKSEQAAAIMLMIQNNLDPAVAQHPHELIVYGGNGAIFQNWAQYRLTMKYLSEMTDEQTLVMYSGHPMGLFPSHKNAPRVVVTNGMVIPNYSKPDDWERMNALGVSQYGQMTAGSYMYIGPQGIVHGTTITVLNAARKQMNKEGEPNDIHGMLFISSGLGGMSGAQPKAGNIAGVVSVVAEINPLAAEKRYEQGWVDELHYNLDELIPAIRKAVAEKHTVSMAYVGNVVDLWERLADENVHVDLGSDQTSLHNPWAGGYYPVGVSLEESKRLMAEEPEKFRELVQESLRRQVAAINRLTEKGMYFFDYGNAFLLQSKRAGADIVLPDGKFRYPSYVQDIMGPMFFDYGFGPFRWVCTSGDPKDLETTDRIAAEVMEEIKADAPEEIQGQMADNIHWIREAGKNQLVVGSQARILYADCEGRTKIALAFNEAIKRGEISKPVVLGRDHHDVSGTDSPFRETSNIYDGSQFCADMAVQNVIGDSFRGATWVSIHNGGGVGWGEVINGGFGMVINGDEDSARHIREMLFWDVNNGIARRSWARNDGSMSSIEREMLRTPGFTVTMPSLVDDELINKF
;
A
#
# COMPACT_ATOMS: atom_id res chain seq x y z
N MET A 1 -1.24 -16.16 27.57
CA MET A 1 -2.04 -15.03 28.15
C MET A 1 -3.51 -15.35 27.97
N THR A 2 -4.32 -15.23 29.01
CA THR A 2 -5.78 -15.39 28.91
C THR A 2 -6.42 -14.16 28.26
N GLN A 3 -7.67 -14.30 27.79
CA GLN A 3 -8.42 -13.16 27.24
C GLN A 3 -8.58 -12.01 28.26
N GLU A 4 -8.81 -12.34 29.52
CA GLU A 4 -8.95 -11.33 30.59
C GLU A 4 -7.63 -10.55 30.81
N GLU A 5 -6.50 -11.24 30.82
CA GLU A 5 -5.17 -10.61 30.93
C GLU A 5 -4.89 -9.71 29.72
N PHE A 6 -5.21 -10.14 28.51
CA PHE A 6 -5.10 -9.36 27.29
C PHE A 6 -5.94 -8.08 27.35
N GLN A 7 -7.21 -8.20 27.73
CA GLN A 7 -8.10 -7.05 27.87
C GLN A 7 -7.62 -6.07 28.94
N LYS A 8 -7.09 -6.59 30.06
CA LYS A 8 -6.54 -5.78 31.13
C LYS A 8 -5.30 -4.99 30.67
N GLU A 9 -4.42 -5.63 29.91
CA GLU A 9 -3.22 -4.94 29.39
C GLU A 9 -3.57 -3.84 28.38
N ILE A 10 -4.57 -4.04 27.52
CA ILE A 10 -5.07 -2.98 26.63
C ILE A 10 -5.62 -1.80 27.42
N ARG A 11 -6.48 -2.03 28.41
CA ARG A 11 -7.07 -0.94 29.23
C ARG A 11 -6.04 -0.20 30.07
N LEU A 12 -4.95 -0.85 30.43
CA LEU A 12 -3.89 -0.22 31.22
C LEU A 12 -3.25 0.96 30.47
N GLY A 13 -3.05 0.83 29.15
CA GLY A 13 -2.32 1.82 28.37
C GLY A 13 -0.85 1.91 28.82
N ILE A 14 -0.41 3.11 29.23
CA ILE A 14 0.93 3.33 29.79
C ILE A 14 0.86 3.03 31.29
N PRO A 15 1.64 2.05 31.79
CA PRO A 15 1.67 1.73 33.21
C PRO A 15 2.39 2.82 34.03
N ASP A 16 1.93 3.04 35.27
CA ASP A 16 2.54 3.97 36.23
C ASP A 16 3.89 3.48 36.79
N SER A 17 4.16 2.19 36.66
CA SER A 17 5.44 1.54 37.02
C SER A 17 6.24 1.20 35.80
N LEU A 18 7.55 1.24 35.91
CA LEU A 18 8.47 0.90 34.83
C LEU A 18 8.36 -0.60 34.49
N PRO A 19 7.95 -0.98 33.27
CA PRO A 19 7.98 -2.38 32.86
C PRO A 19 9.40 -2.94 32.83
N GLU A 20 9.56 -4.24 32.98
CA GLU A 20 10.86 -4.88 32.70
C GLU A 20 11.29 -4.61 31.26
N ALA A 21 12.59 -4.36 31.07
CA ALA A 21 13.16 -4.24 29.74
C ALA A 21 12.96 -5.55 28.96
N MET A 22 12.59 -5.43 27.70
CA MET A 22 12.51 -6.59 26.82
C MET A 22 13.85 -6.78 26.13
N PRO A 23 14.37 -8.04 26.06
CA PRO A 23 15.62 -8.29 25.37
C PRO A 23 15.48 -7.95 23.89
N TYR A 24 16.56 -7.44 23.30
CA TYR A 24 16.65 -7.28 21.86
C TYR A 24 16.70 -8.64 21.20
N ASP A 25 15.74 -8.95 20.37
CA ASP A 25 15.62 -10.22 19.66
C ASP A 25 16.28 -10.11 18.28
N LYS A 26 17.45 -10.74 18.12
CA LYS A 26 18.23 -10.72 16.88
C LYS A 26 17.65 -11.56 15.74
N GLU A 27 16.70 -12.45 16.05
CA GLU A 27 16.04 -13.31 15.06
C GLU A 27 14.95 -12.54 14.28
N ILE A 28 14.58 -11.35 14.73
CA ILE A 28 13.57 -10.51 14.08
C ILE A 28 14.23 -9.63 13.03
N ASN A 29 13.50 -9.43 11.92
CA ASN A 29 13.89 -8.49 10.88
C ASN A 29 13.69 -7.05 11.35
N HIS A 30 14.68 -6.46 12.00
CA HIS A 30 14.67 -5.09 12.47
C HIS A 30 14.86 -4.08 11.34
N ALA A 31 14.25 -2.89 11.52
CA ALA A 31 14.48 -1.78 10.61
C ALA A 31 15.96 -1.32 10.64
N PRO A 32 16.52 -0.91 9.49
CA PRO A 32 17.87 -0.35 9.46
C PRO A 32 17.98 0.91 10.35
N LYS A 33 19.17 1.13 10.91
CA LYS A 33 19.48 2.37 11.61
C LYS A 33 19.18 3.58 10.71
N ARG A 34 18.45 4.54 11.26
CA ARG A 34 18.12 5.79 10.56
C ARG A 34 19.28 6.78 10.67
N LYS A 35 19.39 7.65 9.67
CA LYS A 35 20.37 8.74 9.67
C LYS A 35 20.25 9.58 10.94
N ASP A 36 21.39 9.88 11.61
CA ASP A 36 21.46 10.87 12.68
C ASP A 36 21.46 12.28 12.07
N ILE A 37 20.31 12.92 12.10
CA ILE A 37 20.08 14.24 11.47
C ILE A 37 19.90 15.36 12.50
N LEU A 38 19.75 15.03 13.78
CA LEU A 38 19.46 15.99 14.83
C LEU A 38 20.73 16.64 15.41
N THR A 39 20.69 17.94 15.60
CA THR A 39 21.68 18.64 16.41
C THR A 39 21.60 18.22 17.87
N PRO A 40 22.64 18.46 18.69
CA PRO A 40 22.60 18.16 20.12
C PRO A 40 21.42 18.82 20.88
N GLU A 41 20.99 19.99 20.44
CA GLU A 41 19.84 20.69 21.00
C GLU A 41 18.53 20.02 20.60
N GLU A 42 18.43 19.61 19.36
CA GLU A 42 17.25 18.86 18.83
C GLU A 42 17.15 17.47 19.45
N LYS A 43 18.26 16.80 19.76
CA LYS A 43 18.23 15.52 20.50
C LYS A 43 17.62 15.72 21.90
N ARG A 44 17.93 16.83 22.58
CA ARG A 44 17.27 17.16 23.85
C ARG A 44 15.77 17.45 23.67
N LEU A 45 15.39 18.08 22.55
CA LEU A 45 13.97 18.29 22.22
C LEU A 45 13.26 16.97 21.93
N ALA A 46 13.88 16.06 21.16
CA ALA A 46 13.34 14.71 20.88
C ALA A 46 13.14 13.93 22.19
N LEU A 47 14.11 13.98 23.11
CA LEU A 47 13.97 13.36 24.42
C LEU A 47 12.80 13.95 25.21
N ARG A 48 12.65 15.29 25.22
CA ARG A 48 11.52 15.95 25.88
C ARG A 48 10.19 15.52 25.28
N ASN A 49 10.10 15.39 23.96
CA ASN A 49 8.93 14.89 23.25
C ASN A 49 8.63 13.43 23.59
N ALA A 50 9.65 12.61 23.79
CA ALA A 50 9.47 11.22 24.21
C ALA A 50 8.99 11.10 25.65
N LEU A 51 9.60 11.84 26.58
CA LEU A 51 9.26 11.77 28.00
C LEU A 51 7.86 12.31 28.33
N ARG A 52 7.25 13.14 27.45
CA ARG A 52 5.90 13.70 27.70
C ARG A 52 4.78 12.66 27.79
N TYR A 53 5.02 11.42 27.36
CA TYR A 53 4.07 10.32 27.47
C TYR A 53 4.00 9.73 28.90
N PHE A 54 4.98 9.99 29.73
CA PHE A 54 5.20 9.26 30.98
C PHE A 54 5.09 10.14 32.20
N PRO A 55 4.66 9.56 33.35
CA PRO A 55 4.70 10.27 34.62
C PRO A 55 6.11 10.75 35.01
N LYS A 56 6.19 11.92 35.63
CA LYS A 56 7.46 12.58 35.94
C LYS A 56 8.44 11.70 36.72
N HIS A 57 7.95 10.82 37.62
CA HIS A 57 8.79 9.96 38.45
C HIS A 57 9.54 8.89 37.65
N LEU A 58 9.14 8.61 36.40
CA LEU A 58 9.83 7.67 35.51
C LEU A 58 10.88 8.35 34.63
N HIS A 59 10.92 9.69 34.55
CA HIS A 59 11.75 10.40 33.59
C HIS A 59 13.24 10.15 33.79
N GLU A 60 13.73 10.09 35.06
CA GLU A 60 15.15 9.85 35.34
C GLU A 60 15.62 8.46 34.87
N GLN A 61 14.73 7.48 34.89
CA GLN A 61 15.02 6.11 34.46
C GLN A 61 14.91 5.95 32.94
N LEU A 62 13.94 6.61 32.31
CA LEU A 62 13.67 6.51 30.87
C LEU A 62 14.59 7.38 30.01
N ALA A 63 15.07 8.52 30.54
CA ALA A 63 15.86 9.45 29.73
C ALA A 63 17.15 8.83 29.17
N PRO A 64 17.98 8.09 29.93
CA PRO A 64 19.15 7.42 29.39
C PRO A 64 18.79 6.39 28.31
N GLU A 65 17.75 5.59 28.52
CA GLU A 65 17.30 4.57 27.62
C GLU A 65 16.84 5.16 26.28
N PHE A 66 16.03 6.21 26.31
CA PHE A 66 15.56 6.87 25.08
C PHE A 66 16.67 7.60 24.33
N MET A 67 17.68 8.11 25.04
CA MET A 67 18.87 8.67 24.39
C MET A 67 19.72 7.58 23.74
N GLU A 68 19.80 6.40 24.35
CA GLU A 68 20.47 5.24 23.76
C GLU A 68 19.75 4.77 22.50
N GLU A 69 18.41 4.63 22.53
CA GLU A 69 17.62 4.31 21.34
C GLU A 69 17.83 5.33 20.22
N LEU A 70 17.82 6.64 20.54
CA LEU A 70 18.05 7.69 19.55
C LEU A 70 19.45 7.61 18.94
N HIS A 71 20.47 7.27 19.73
CA HIS A 71 21.83 7.08 19.25
C HIS A 71 21.98 5.81 18.41
N GLU A 72 21.42 4.70 18.91
CA GLU A 72 21.59 3.39 18.27
C GLU A 72 20.74 3.26 17.00
N TYR A 73 19.49 3.72 17.01
CA TYR A 73 18.54 3.53 15.91
C TYR A 73 18.22 4.79 15.11
N GLY A 74 18.65 5.97 15.59
CA GLY A 74 18.28 7.27 15.04
C GLY A 74 16.83 7.68 15.35
N ARG A 75 16.11 6.89 16.12
CA ARG A 75 14.69 7.07 16.50
C ARG A 75 14.46 6.56 17.93
N ILE A 76 13.41 7.07 18.58
CA ILE A 76 12.97 6.61 19.91
C ILE A 76 11.72 5.77 19.72
N TYR A 77 11.88 4.45 19.72
CA TYR A 77 10.78 3.50 19.54
C TYR A 77 10.09 3.12 20.85
N MET A 78 10.72 3.35 22.01
CA MET A 78 10.22 2.99 23.34
C MET A 78 9.98 1.48 23.47
N TYR A 79 10.95 0.65 23.08
CA TYR A 79 10.86 -0.81 23.04
C TYR A 79 10.39 -1.45 24.33
N ARG A 80 10.77 -0.90 25.50
CA ARG A 80 10.33 -1.35 26.81
C ARG A 80 8.81 -1.41 26.93
N TYR A 81 8.08 -0.55 26.22
CA TYR A 81 6.63 -0.44 26.25
C TYR A 81 5.92 -1.30 25.20
N ARG A 82 6.66 -2.11 24.44
CA ARG A 82 6.06 -3.11 23.57
C ARG A 82 5.17 -4.05 24.41
N PRO A 83 3.94 -4.38 23.94
CA PRO A 83 3.08 -5.32 24.64
C PRO A 83 3.71 -6.72 24.73
N ARG A 84 3.35 -7.47 25.78
CA ARG A 84 3.84 -8.84 25.98
C ARG A 84 2.94 -9.92 25.35
N TYR A 85 1.76 -9.53 24.86
CA TYR A 85 0.91 -10.44 24.11
C TYR A 85 1.37 -10.56 22.66
N GLU A 86 1.06 -11.68 22.05
CA GLU A 86 1.30 -11.92 20.64
C GLU A 86 0.48 -10.93 19.81
N MET A 87 1.14 -10.31 18.84
CA MET A 87 0.56 -9.30 17.97
C MET A 87 -0.05 -9.98 16.74
N HIS A 88 -1.36 -10.16 16.75
CA HIS A 88 -2.17 -10.68 15.63
C HIS A 88 -3.62 -10.22 15.77
N ALA A 89 -4.37 -10.23 14.69
CA ALA A 89 -5.81 -9.98 14.72
C ALA A 89 -6.53 -11.13 15.44
N ARG A 90 -7.30 -10.78 16.46
CA ARG A 90 -8.15 -11.72 17.23
C ARG A 90 -9.59 -11.56 16.80
N PRO A 91 -10.47 -12.56 17.03
CA PRO A 91 -11.90 -12.36 16.89
C PRO A 91 -12.39 -11.11 17.63
N ILE A 92 -13.28 -10.34 17.01
CA ILE A 92 -13.70 -9.01 17.49
C ILE A 92 -14.20 -9.01 18.93
N ASN A 93 -14.85 -10.09 19.35
CA ASN A 93 -15.40 -10.25 20.71
C ASN A 93 -14.33 -10.46 21.81
N GLU A 94 -13.06 -10.67 21.44
CA GLU A 94 -11.96 -10.76 22.41
C GLU A 94 -11.44 -9.38 22.84
N TYR A 95 -11.71 -8.34 22.06
CA TYR A 95 -11.26 -6.98 22.39
C TYR A 95 -12.13 -6.34 23.47
N PRO A 96 -11.51 -5.60 24.44
CA PRO A 96 -12.27 -4.81 25.39
C PRO A 96 -12.87 -3.58 24.72
N HIS A 97 -14.19 -3.41 24.69
CA HIS A 97 -14.80 -2.28 24.00
C HIS A 97 -16.14 -1.84 24.63
N LYS A 98 -16.52 -0.60 24.36
CA LYS A 98 -17.86 -0.03 24.53
C LYS A 98 -18.51 0.28 23.18
N SER A 99 -17.70 0.37 22.13
CA SER A 99 -18.09 0.54 20.72
C SER A 99 -17.57 -0.63 19.90
N GLU A 100 -18.45 -1.34 19.20
CA GLU A 100 -18.07 -2.44 18.30
C GLU A 100 -17.15 -1.95 17.16
N GLN A 101 -17.41 -0.73 16.68
CA GLN A 101 -16.56 -0.07 15.70
C GLN A 101 -15.12 0.13 16.20
N ALA A 102 -14.97 0.51 17.49
CA ALA A 102 -13.64 0.65 18.10
C ALA A 102 -12.93 -0.70 18.25
N ALA A 103 -13.66 -1.79 18.54
CA ALA A 103 -13.09 -3.13 18.57
C ALA A 103 -12.56 -3.57 17.19
N ALA A 104 -13.31 -3.28 16.12
CA ALA A 104 -12.87 -3.55 14.76
C ALA A 104 -11.59 -2.75 14.40
N ILE A 105 -11.47 -1.50 14.84
CA ILE A 105 -10.25 -0.70 14.63
C ILE A 105 -9.06 -1.30 15.39
N MET A 106 -9.24 -1.75 16.64
CA MET A 106 -8.19 -2.43 17.40
C MET A 106 -7.70 -3.70 16.70
N LEU A 107 -8.63 -4.51 16.15
CA LEU A 107 -8.33 -5.68 15.35
C LEU A 107 -7.45 -5.32 14.14
N MET A 108 -7.84 -4.29 13.41
CA MET A 108 -7.10 -3.85 12.22
C MET A 108 -5.70 -3.31 12.57
N ILE A 109 -5.55 -2.58 13.67
CA ILE A 109 -4.24 -2.14 14.19
C ILE A 109 -3.35 -3.35 14.48
N GLN A 110 -3.86 -4.35 15.18
CA GLN A 110 -3.08 -5.56 15.52
C GLN A 110 -2.76 -6.40 14.28
N ASN A 111 -3.67 -6.50 13.32
CA ASN A 111 -3.37 -7.13 12.04
C ASN A 111 -2.21 -6.47 11.32
N ASN A 112 -2.16 -5.13 11.31
CA ASN A 112 -1.06 -4.39 10.67
C ASN A 112 0.30 -4.62 11.35
N LEU A 113 0.32 -5.00 12.62
CA LEU A 113 1.54 -5.25 13.41
C LEU A 113 1.85 -6.74 13.60
N ASP A 114 1.02 -7.64 13.07
CA ASP A 114 1.29 -9.07 13.06
C ASP A 114 2.66 -9.35 12.39
N PRO A 115 3.57 -10.09 13.03
CA PRO A 115 4.88 -10.43 12.43
C PRO A 115 4.79 -11.15 11.08
N ALA A 116 3.67 -11.83 10.78
CA ALA A 116 3.41 -12.41 9.47
C ALA A 116 3.08 -11.34 8.41
N VAL A 117 2.58 -10.18 8.83
CA VAL A 117 2.12 -9.07 7.98
C VAL A 117 3.14 -7.95 7.89
N ALA A 118 3.61 -7.45 9.05
CA ALA A 118 4.51 -6.30 9.14
C ALA A 118 5.95 -6.63 8.72
N GLN A 119 6.59 -5.67 8.06
CA GLN A 119 7.99 -5.78 7.66
C GLN A 119 8.95 -5.68 8.85
N HIS A 120 8.73 -4.69 9.73
CA HIS A 120 9.53 -4.47 10.94
C HIS A 120 8.58 -4.20 12.13
N PRO A 121 7.93 -5.25 12.66
CA PRO A 121 6.87 -5.11 13.65
C PRO A 121 7.34 -4.46 14.96
N HIS A 122 8.61 -4.65 15.36
CA HIS A 122 9.18 -4.05 16.56
C HIS A 122 9.37 -2.55 16.44
N GLU A 123 9.61 -2.05 15.24
CA GLU A 123 9.71 -0.62 14.91
C GLU A 123 8.39 -0.03 14.38
N LEU A 124 7.29 -0.80 14.50
CA LEU A 124 5.94 -0.36 14.09
C LEU A 124 5.83 -0.03 12.60
N ILE A 125 6.72 -0.59 11.78
CA ILE A 125 6.78 -0.41 10.34
C ILE A 125 6.08 -1.58 9.64
N VAL A 126 5.04 -1.26 8.89
CA VAL A 126 4.20 -2.24 8.22
C VAL A 126 4.81 -2.66 6.89
N TYR A 127 5.14 -1.71 6.02
CA TYR A 127 5.78 -1.98 4.73
C TYR A 127 6.58 -0.79 4.18
N GLY A 128 7.30 -1.00 3.06
CA GLY A 128 8.00 0.07 2.35
C GLY A 128 9.20 0.65 3.10
N GLY A 129 9.76 -0.07 4.06
CA GLY A 129 10.97 0.30 4.81
C GLY A 129 10.76 1.35 5.90
N ASN A 130 9.72 2.17 5.83
CA ASN A 130 9.42 3.21 6.83
C ASN A 130 7.95 3.61 6.92
N GLY A 131 7.05 2.90 6.22
CA GLY A 131 5.60 3.11 6.33
C GLY A 131 5.08 2.63 7.67
N ALA A 132 4.95 3.54 8.63
CA ALA A 132 4.66 3.24 10.02
C ALA A 132 3.18 3.40 10.37
N ILE A 133 2.71 2.59 11.30
CA ILE A 133 1.37 2.73 11.91
C ILE A 133 1.41 3.69 13.11
N PHE A 134 2.50 3.65 13.89
CA PHE A 134 2.83 4.57 14.98
C PHE A 134 4.32 4.87 14.97
N GLN A 135 4.75 5.93 15.65
CA GLN A 135 6.17 6.27 15.78
C GLN A 135 6.84 5.50 16.92
N ASN A 136 6.08 5.16 17.98
CA ASN A 136 6.59 4.49 19.18
C ASN A 136 5.50 3.70 19.91
N TRP A 137 5.92 2.82 20.83
CA TRP A 137 5.02 1.93 21.55
C TRP A 137 4.10 2.63 22.57
N ALA A 138 4.46 3.82 23.06
CA ALA A 138 3.56 4.59 23.91
C ALA A 138 2.33 5.07 23.13
N GLN A 139 2.49 5.48 21.88
CA GLN A 139 1.37 5.84 20.99
C GLN A 139 0.43 4.66 20.76
N TYR A 140 0.96 3.47 20.46
CA TYR A 140 0.17 2.25 20.34
C TYR A 140 -0.66 1.98 21.61
N ARG A 141 -0.01 1.98 22.80
CA ARG A 141 -0.69 1.69 24.06
C ARG A 141 -1.80 2.68 24.37
N LEU A 142 -1.55 3.97 24.19
CA LEU A 142 -2.56 5.01 24.39
C LEU A 142 -3.72 4.89 23.41
N THR A 143 -3.44 4.60 22.15
CA THR A 143 -4.48 4.41 21.14
C THR A 143 -5.38 3.25 21.49
N MET A 144 -4.81 2.08 21.81
CA MET A 144 -5.59 0.90 22.19
C MET A 144 -6.42 1.15 23.47
N LYS A 145 -5.88 1.86 24.45
CA LYS A 145 -6.62 2.27 25.63
C LYS A 145 -7.80 3.15 25.28
N TYR A 146 -7.61 4.23 24.51
CA TYR A 146 -8.70 5.11 24.09
C TYR A 146 -9.78 4.38 23.30
N LEU A 147 -9.41 3.50 22.38
CA LEU A 147 -10.35 2.67 21.63
C LEU A 147 -11.16 1.73 22.56
N SER A 148 -10.53 1.18 23.60
CA SER A 148 -11.22 0.32 24.57
C SER A 148 -12.24 1.08 25.46
N GLU A 149 -12.06 2.37 25.62
CA GLU A 149 -12.86 3.22 26.51
C GLU A 149 -13.91 4.06 25.77
N MET A 150 -13.70 4.34 24.47
CA MET A 150 -14.55 5.21 23.68
C MET A 150 -15.95 4.65 23.46
N THR A 151 -16.92 5.57 23.36
CA THR A 151 -18.30 5.28 22.98
C THR A 151 -18.57 5.68 21.52
N ASP A 152 -19.75 5.34 21.00
CA ASP A 152 -20.17 5.74 19.64
C ASP A 152 -20.43 7.25 19.48
N GLU A 153 -20.42 8.00 20.59
CA GLU A 153 -20.57 9.46 20.62
C GLU A 153 -19.22 10.19 20.80
N GLN A 154 -18.10 9.54 20.44
CA GLN A 154 -16.78 10.11 20.55
C GLN A 154 -15.97 9.86 19.27
N THR A 155 -15.03 10.78 18.99
CA THR A 155 -14.03 10.67 17.94
C THR A 155 -12.64 10.74 18.58
N LEU A 156 -11.79 9.77 18.30
CA LEU A 156 -10.37 9.79 18.60
C LEU A 156 -9.64 10.57 17.49
N VAL A 157 -8.94 11.62 17.88
CA VAL A 157 -8.14 12.45 16.99
C VAL A 157 -6.68 12.03 17.06
N MET A 158 -6.08 11.77 15.88
CA MET A 158 -4.72 11.26 15.75
C MET A 158 -3.86 12.20 14.89
N TYR A 159 -2.73 12.66 15.42
CA TYR A 159 -1.73 13.45 14.70
C TYR A 159 -0.42 12.68 14.60
N SER A 160 -0.07 12.21 13.40
CA SER A 160 1.18 11.48 13.16
C SER A 160 1.45 10.37 14.20
N GLY A 161 0.45 9.51 14.39
CA GLY A 161 0.48 8.40 15.35
C GLY A 161 0.15 8.79 16.79
N HIS A 162 0.23 10.08 17.16
CA HIS A 162 -0.06 10.53 18.52
C HIS A 162 -1.58 10.67 18.75
N PRO A 163 -2.17 9.94 19.71
CA PRO A 163 -3.58 10.09 20.07
C PRO A 163 -3.77 11.35 20.91
N MET A 164 -4.37 12.38 20.31
CA MET A 164 -4.63 13.66 20.96
C MET A 164 -5.71 13.56 22.05
N GLY A 165 -6.67 12.65 21.88
CA GLY A 165 -7.73 12.41 22.84
C GLY A 165 -9.07 12.10 22.22
N LEU A 166 -10.04 11.77 23.09
CA LEU A 166 -11.43 11.51 22.73
C LEU A 166 -12.23 12.82 22.79
N PHE A 167 -12.82 13.20 21.68
CA PHE A 167 -13.66 14.40 21.59
C PHE A 167 -15.13 14.01 21.45
N PRO A 168 -16.06 14.74 22.11
CA PRO A 168 -17.47 14.54 21.90
C PRO A 168 -17.87 14.62 20.41
N SER A 169 -18.72 13.71 19.96
CA SER A 169 -19.14 13.59 18.59
C SER A 169 -20.56 12.99 18.54
N HIS A 170 -20.90 12.25 17.47
CA HIS A 170 -22.15 11.56 17.32
C HIS A 170 -21.97 10.26 16.53
N LYS A 171 -22.93 9.34 16.60
CA LYS A 171 -22.82 7.97 16.05
C LYS A 171 -22.50 7.91 14.53
N ASN A 172 -22.85 8.93 13.75
CA ASN A 172 -22.62 8.98 12.31
C ASN A 172 -21.26 9.65 11.95
N ALA A 173 -20.53 10.22 12.93
CA ALA A 173 -19.19 10.75 12.71
C ALA A 173 -18.15 9.63 12.76
N PRO A 174 -16.98 9.82 12.18
CA PRO A 174 -15.88 8.86 12.32
C PRO A 174 -15.48 8.62 13.77
N ARG A 175 -15.23 7.35 14.13
CA ARG A 175 -14.62 6.97 15.42
C ARG A 175 -13.18 7.44 15.54
N VAL A 176 -12.44 7.45 14.42
CA VAL A 176 -11.05 7.90 14.37
C VAL A 176 -10.81 8.77 13.15
N VAL A 177 -10.10 9.88 13.35
CA VAL A 177 -9.60 10.74 12.27
C VAL A 177 -8.08 10.80 12.38
N VAL A 178 -7.39 10.38 11.32
CA VAL A 178 -5.93 10.26 11.27
C VAL A 178 -5.36 11.26 10.27
N THR A 179 -4.33 12.00 10.68
CA THR A 179 -3.48 12.78 9.77
C THR A 179 -2.02 12.41 9.99
N ASN A 180 -1.29 12.11 8.91
CA ASN A 180 0.13 11.77 8.98
C ASN A 180 0.94 12.61 8.01
N GLY A 181 2.08 13.13 8.45
CA GLY A 181 3.06 13.78 7.60
C GLY A 181 2.58 15.07 6.92
N MET A 182 1.56 15.73 7.43
CA MET A 182 0.98 16.94 6.85
C MET A 182 1.84 18.18 7.13
N VAL A 183 3.06 18.18 6.59
CA VAL A 183 4.02 19.27 6.77
C VAL A 183 3.69 20.41 5.79
N ILE A 184 3.79 21.65 6.27
CA ILE A 184 3.54 22.86 5.46
C ILE A 184 4.53 22.92 4.29
N PRO A 185 4.09 23.17 3.04
CA PRO A 185 4.91 23.00 1.85
C PRO A 185 6.29 23.69 1.86
N ASN A 186 6.40 24.91 2.38
CA ASN A 186 7.68 25.62 2.43
C ASN A 186 8.67 25.04 3.45
N TYR A 187 8.24 24.10 4.29
CA TYR A 187 9.04 23.45 5.33
C TYR A 187 9.14 21.94 5.11
N SER A 188 8.95 21.48 3.88
CA SER A 188 8.76 20.08 3.51
C SER A 188 9.80 19.58 2.49
N LYS A 189 11.07 19.92 2.71
CA LYS A 189 12.19 19.28 2.01
C LYS A 189 12.43 17.88 2.57
N PRO A 190 13.05 16.96 1.83
CA PRO A 190 13.31 15.60 2.31
C PRO A 190 13.93 15.52 3.70
N ASP A 191 14.95 16.33 4.00
CA ASP A 191 15.59 16.35 5.32
C ASP A 191 14.68 16.95 6.42
N ASP A 192 13.71 17.81 6.08
CA ASP A 192 12.76 18.36 7.05
C ASP A 192 11.83 17.25 7.59
N TRP A 193 11.35 16.35 6.73
CA TRP A 193 10.54 15.21 7.17
C TRP A 193 11.33 14.24 8.04
N GLU A 194 12.56 13.89 7.65
CA GLU A 194 13.40 12.99 8.44
C GLU A 194 13.69 13.60 9.82
N ARG A 195 13.97 14.91 9.87
CA ARG A 195 14.18 15.65 11.12
C ARG A 195 12.93 15.67 11.99
N MET A 196 11.76 15.99 11.44
CA MET A 196 10.50 15.99 12.19
C MET A 196 10.11 14.60 12.69
N ASN A 197 10.40 13.56 11.91
CA ASN A 197 10.21 12.19 12.35
C ASN A 197 11.15 11.83 13.51
N ALA A 198 12.43 12.20 13.44
CA ALA A 198 13.38 11.98 14.52
C ALA A 198 13.04 12.76 15.80
N LEU A 199 12.43 13.96 15.67
CA LEU A 199 11.87 14.72 16.78
C LEU A 199 10.61 14.09 17.41
N GLY A 200 10.01 13.08 16.77
CA GLY A 200 8.78 12.44 17.21
C GLY A 200 7.53 13.31 17.02
N VAL A 201 7.49 14.17 15.98
CA VAL A 201 6.36 15.09 15.73
C VAL A 201 5.67 14.87 14.38
N SER A 202 6.29 14.14 13.45
CA SER A 202 5.69 13.78 12.17
C SER A 202 5.95 12.32 11.82
N GLN A 203 4.99 11.69 11.19
CA GLN A 203 5.03 10.27 10.81
C GLN A 203 4.85 10.09 9.31
N TYR A 204 5.64 9.20 8.73
CA TYR A 204 5.40 8.67 7.39
C TYR A 204 4.35 7.56 7.43
N GLY A 205 3.08 7.95 7.36
CA GLY A 205 1.95 7.02 7.34
C GLY A 205 1.64 6.55 5.92
N GLN A 206 2.49 5.74 5.32
CA GLN A 206 2.35 5.30 3.94
C GLN A 206 1.04 4.55 3.71
N MET A 207 0.13 5.17 2.95
CA MET A 207 -1.13 4.57 2.47
C MET A 207 -1.84 3.70 3.53
N THR A 208 -2.19 2.47 3.21
CA THR A 208 -2.93 1.56 4.10
C THR A 208 -2.20 1.18 5.39
N ALA A 209 -0.89 1.31 5.45
CA ALA A 209 -0.14 1.16 6.71
C ALA A 209 -0.57 2.21 7.74
N GLY A 210 -0.64 3.48 7.34
CA GLY A 210 -1.04 4.58 8.21
C GLY A 210 -2.53 4.66 8.49
N SER A 211 -3.37 3.99 7.72
CA SER A 211 -4.83 3.97 7.87
C SER A 211 -5.37 2.71 8.53
N TYR A 212 -4.53 1.82 9.00
CA TYR A 212 -4.93 0.53 9.61
C TYR A 212 -5.67 -0.42 8.65
N MET A 213 -5.55 -0.20 7.33
CA MET A 213 -6.27 -0.98 6.29
C MET A 213 -5.38 -1.92 5.50
N TYR A 214 -4.13 -2.12 5.88
CA TYR A 214 -3.26 -3.12 5.24
C TYR A 214 -3.73 -4.54 5.59
N ILE A 215 -4.06 -5.33 4.59
CA ILE A 215 -4.58 -6.70 4.72
C ILE A 215 -3.53 -7.78 4.39
N GLY A 216 -2.27 -7.42 4.47
CA GLY A 216 -1.19 -8.26 4.02
C GLY A 216 -0.96 -8.17 2.51
N PRO A 217 -0.10 -9.03 1.96
CA PRO A 217 0.37 -8.91 0.58
C PRO A 217 -0.67 -9.28 -0.49
N GLN A 218 -1.85 -9.83 -0.14
CA GLN A 218 -2.84 -10.20 -1.14
C GLN A 218 -3.36 -9.02 -1.98
N GLY A 219 -3.38 -7.80 -1.42
CA GLY A 219 -3.77 -6.61 -2.16
C GLY A 219 -2.86 -6.33 -3.35
N ILE A 220 -1.55 -6.41 -3.13
CA ILE A 220 -0.57 -6.22 -4.21
C ILE A 220 -0.51 -7.44 -5.14
N VAL A 221 -0.77 -8.68 -4.65
CA VAL A 221 -0.89 -9.85 -5.54
C VAL A 221 -2.00 -9.62 -6.56
N HIS A 222 -3.18 -9.18 -6.11
CA HIS A 222 -4.30 -8.88 -7.00
C HIS A 222 -3.94 -7.78 -8.00
N GLY A 223 -3.47 -6.62 -7.52
CA GLY A 223 -3.11 -5.50 -8.38
C GLY A 223 -2.02 -5.85 -9.39
N THR A 224 -1.01 -6.62 -8.99
CA THR A 224 0.06 -7.08 -9.88
C THR A 224 -0.47 -8.10 -10.90
N THR A 225 -1.32 -9.05 -10.49
CA THR A 225 -1.94 -10.02 -11.42
C THR A 225 -2.70 -9.28 -12.52
N ILE A 226 -3.58 -8.36 -12.15
CA ILE A 226 -4.35 -7.56 -13.10
C ILE A 226 -3.45 -6.69 -14.00
N THR A 227 -2.42 -6.09 -13.42
CA THR A 227 -1.46 -5.29 -14.19
C THR A 227 -0.70 -6.14 -15.21
N VAL A 228 -0.17 -7.30 -14.83
CA VAL A 228 0.56 -8.21 -15.72
C VAL A 228 -0.34 -8.75 -16.82
N LEU A 229 -1.59 -9.17 -16.49
CA LEU A 229 -2.58 -9.60 -17.48
C LEU A 229 -2.84 -8.53 -18.55
N ASN A 230 -3.07 -7.29 -18.13
CA ASN A 230 -3.38 -6.21 -19.07
C ASN A 230 -2.14 -5.70 -19.82
N ALA A 231 -0.96 -5.71 -19.21
CA ALA A 231 0.31 -5.45 -19.89
C ALA A 231 0.58 -6.48 -20.97
N ALA A 232 0.37 -7.78 -20.67
CA ALA A 232 0.54 -8.88 -21.62
C ALA A 232 -0.44 -8.75 -22.79
N ARG A 233 -1.73 -8.53 -22.50
CA ARG A 233 -2.75 -8.28 -23.55
C ARG A 233 -2.40 -7.11 -24.44
N LYS A 234 -1.93 -6.02 -23.86
CA LYS A 234 -1.49 -4.83 -24.61
C LYS A 234 -0.30 -5.12 -25.52
N GLN A 235 0.67 -5.90 -25.04
CA GLN A 235 1.84 -6.31 -25.82
C GLN A 235 1.45 -7.21 -26.99
N MET A 236 0.52 -8.13 -26.79
CA MET A 236 0.03 -9.06 -27.82
C MET A 236 -0.83 -8.37 -28.89
N ASN A 237 -1.70 -7.43 -28.52
CA ASN A 237 -2.62 -6.76 -29.47
C ASN A 237 -1.89 -5.95 -30.56
N LYS A 238 -0.57 -5.82 -30.51
CA LYS A 238 0.23 -5.20 -31.57
C LYS A 238 0.37 -6.07 -32.83
N GLU A 239 0.12 -7.38 -32.74
CA GLU A 239 0.38 -8.35 -33.81
C GLU A 239 -0.78 -9.31 -34.17
N GLY A 240 -1.95 -9.20 -33.55
CA GLY A 240 -3.16 -9.96 -33.96
C GLY A 240 -3.17 -11.45 -33.62
N GLU A 241 -2.35 -11.90 -32.68
CA GLU A 241 -2.27 -13.31 -32.24
C GLU A 241 -3.24 -13.63 -31.08
N PRO A 242 -3.65 -14.89 -30.88
CA PRO A 242 -4.59 -15.26 -29.83
C PRO A 242 -4.03 -15.06 -28.41
N ASN A 243 -4.94 -14.80 -27.47
CA ASN A 243 -4.76 -14.43 -26.05
C ASN A 243 -3.96 -15.41 -25.16
N ASP A 244 -2.98 -16.14 -25.68
CA ASP A 244 -2.14 -17.07 -24.92
C ASP A 244 -0.87 -16.35 -24.39
N ILE A 245 -0.92 -15.94 -23.14
CA ILE A 245 0.23 -15.28 -22.46
C ILE A 245 1.22 -16.27 -21.84
N HIS A 246 0.95 -17.59 -21.92
CA HIS A 246 1.85 -18.60 -21.38
C HIS A 246 3.18 -18.59 -22.13
N GLY A 247 4.27 -18.55 -21.35
CA GLY A 247 5.63 -18.43 -21.88
C GLY A 247 6.12 -16.99 -22.08
N MET A 248 5.27 -15.96 -21.91
CA MET A 248 5.76 -14.59 -21.83
C MET A 248 6.65 -14.40 -20.60
N LEU A 249 7.77 -13.70 -20.79
CA LEU A 249 8.76 -13.46 -19.73
C LEU A 249 8.56 -12.09 -19.09
N PHE A 250 8.24 -12.09 -17.80
CA PHE A 250 8.13 -10.89 -16.97
C PHE A 250 9.34 -10.80 -16.03
N ILE A 251 10.07 -9.70 -16.10
CA ILE A 251 11.23 -9.41 -15.24
C ILE A 251 10.93 -8.24 -14.33
N SER A 252 11.22 -8.40 -13.03
CA SER A 252 11.08 -7.35 -12.04
C SER A 252 12.07 -7.49 -10.89
N SER A 253 11.90 -6.73 -9.81
CA SER A 253 12.78 -6.72 -8.66
C SER A 253 12.06 -6.42 -7.36
N GLY A 254 12.65 -6.86 -6.26
CA GLY A 254 12.15 -6.72 -4.91
C GLY A 254 11.29 -7.90 -4.47
N LEU A 255 11.60 -8.48 -3.30
CA LEU A 255 10.83 -9.52 -2.61
C LEU A 255 10.49 -9.15 -1.17
N GLY A 256 10.47 -7.86 -0.87
CA GLY A 256 10.09 -7.31 0.42
C GLY A 256 8.60 -7.47 0.76
N GLY A 257 8.08 -6.61 1.63
CA GLY A 257 6.69 -6.68 2.10
C GLY A 257 5.66 -6.61 0.97
N MET A 258 5.74 -5.58 0.13
CA MET A 258 4.83 -5.38 -1.01
C MET A 258 5.31 -6.11 -2.27
N SER A 259 6.56 -5.89 -2.66
CA SER A 259 7.13 -6.43 -3.89
C SER A 259 7.21 -7.96 -3.93
N GLY A 260 7.26 -8.61 -2.77
CA GLY A 260 7.25 -10.07 -2.65
C GLY A 260 6.01 -10.77 -3.20
N ALA A 261 4.99 -10.02 -3.55
CA ALA A 261 3.78 -10.52 -4.20
C ALA A 261 3.94 -10.82 -5.70
N GLN A 262 4.95 -10.25 -6.35
CA GLN A 262 5.12 -10.33 -7.81
C GLN A 262 5.26 -11.76 -8.37
N PRO A 263 6.04 -12.66 -7.77
CA PRO A 263 6.16 -14.03 -8.27
C PRO A 263 4.82 -14.77 -8.25
N LYS A 264 4.09 -14.66 -7.14
CA LYS A 264 2.76 -15.26 -6.98
C LYS A 264 1.76 -14.70 -8.01
N ALA A 265 1.82 -13.39 -8.23
CA ALA A 265 0.99 -12.73 -9.24
C ALA A 265 1.33 -13.19 -10.66
N GLY A 266 2.61 -13.37 -10.98
CA GLY A 266 3.06 -13.94 -12.24
C GLY A 266 2.51 -15.34 -12.48
N ASN A 267 2.56 -16.21 -11.47
CA ASN A 267 1.98 -17.54 -11.52
C ASN A 267 0.47 -17.51 -11.75
N ILE A 268 -0.27 -16.66 -11.03
CA ILE A 268 -1.72 -16.53 -11.20
C ILE A 268 -2.07 -15.98 -12.60
N ALA A 269 -1.28 -15.06 -13.11
CA ALA A 269 -1.44 -14.52 -14.45
C ALA A 269 -1.07 -15.54 -15.56
N GLY A 270 -0.22 -16.52 -15.29
CA GLY A 270 0.20 -17.56 -16.24
C GLY A 270 1.48 -17.26 -16.99
N VAL A 271 2.33 -16.35 -16.52
CA VAL A 271 3.60 -15.98 -17.16
C VAL A 271 4.80 -16.67 -16.52
N VAL A 272 5.95 -16.64 -17.20
CA VAL A 272 7.27 -16.91 -16.58
C VAL A 272 7.71 -15.63 -15.90
N SER A 273 7.87 -15.63 -14.59
CA SER A 273 8.29 -14.44 -13.85
C SER A 273 9.64 -14.62 -13.17
N VAL A 274 10.50 -13.61 -13.26
CA VAL A 274 11.80 -13.56 -12.60
C VAL A 274 11.91 -12.29 -11.80
N VAL A 275 12.19 -12.42 -10.50
CA VAL A 275 12.28 -11.28 -9.58
C VAL A 275 13.64 -11.31 -8.86
N ALA A 276 14.42 -10.23 -8.99
CA ALA A 276 15.70 -10.09 -8.31
C ALA A 276 15.51 -9.56 -6.88
N GLU A 277 16.23 -10.14 -5.93
CA GLU A 277 16.26 -9.69 -4.52
C GLU A 277 17.68 -9.87 -3.95
N ILE A 278 18.27 -8.78 -3.46
CA ILE A 278 19.62 -8.83 -2.90
C ILE A 278 19.68 -9.43 -1.49
N ASN A 279 18.56 -9.38 -0.75
CA ASN A 279 18.48 -9.94 0.60
C ASN A 279 18.06 -11.42 0.54
N PRO A 280 18.96 -12.36 0.85
CA PRO A 280 18.64 -13.79 0.79
C PRO A 280 17.45 -14.16 1.68
N LEU A 281 17.37 -13.59 2.89
CA LEU A 281 16.29 -13.88 3.84
C LEU A 281 14.91 -13.49 3.31
N ALA A 282 14.82 -12.40 2.53
CA ALA A 282 13.58 -12.01 1.91
C ALA A 282 13.15 -12.99 0.80
N ALA A 283 14.09 -13.43 -0.03
CA ALA A 283 13.84 -14.40 -1.09
C ALA A 283 13.46 -15.78 -0.53
N GLU A 284 14.23 -16.27 0.44
CA GLU A 284 13.99 -17.56 1.12
C GLU A 284 12.64 -17.58 1.82
N LYS A 285 12.25 -16.49 2.51
CA LYS A 285 10.92 -16.35 3.13
C LYS A 285 9.80 -16.52 2.11
N ARG A 286 9.92 -15.94 0.89
CA ARG A 286 8.90 -16.07 -0.15
C ARG A 286 8.85 -17.47 -0.76
N TYR A 287 9.99 -18.13 -0.85
CA TYR A 287 10.07 -19.53 -1.27
C TYR A 287 9.40 -20.45 -0.24
N GLU A 288 9.72 -20.31 1.04
CA GLU A 288 9.11 -21.08 2.13
C GLU A 288 7.59 -20.88 2.22
N GLN A 289 7.11 -19.68 1.90
CA GLN A 289 5.68 -19.37 1.82
C GLN A 289 4.99 -19.93 0.56
N GLY A 290 5.71 -20.54 -0.37
CA GLY A 290 5.17 -21.03 -1.64
C GLY A 290 4.75 -19.89 -2.60
N TRP A 291 5.41 -18.75 -2.50
CA TRP A 291 5.15 -17.57 -3.37
C TRP A 291 6.15 -17.46 -4.50
N VAL A 292 7.30 -18.10 -4.35
CA VAL A 292 8.34 -18.31 -5.36
C VAL A 292 8.52 -19.80 -5.53
N ASP A 293 8.59 -20.29 -6.76
CA ASP A 293 8.75 -21.71 -7.04
C ASP A 293 10.22 -22.15 -7.04
N GLU A 294 11.14 -21.29 -7.47
CA GLU A 294 12.57 -21.60 -7.58
C GLU A 294 13.45 -20.46 -7.05
N LEU A 295 14.54 -20.83 -6.34
CA LEU A 295 15.59 -19.91 -5.90
C LEU A 295 16.86 -20.16 -6.73
N HIS A 296 17.43 -19.08 -7.29
CA HIS A 296 18.68 -19.10 -8.04
C HIS A 296 19.67 -18.09 -7.46
N TYR A 297 20.83 -18.54 -7.06
CA TYR A 297 21.92 -17.72 -6.50
C TYR A 297 22.96 -17.36 -7.57
N ASN A 298 22.81 -17.88 -8.79
CA ASN A 298 23.78 -17.75 -9.87
C ASN A 298 23.04 -17.51 -11.21
N LEU A 299 23.45 -16.48 -11.93
CA LEU A 299 22.91 -16.15 -13.25
C LEU A 299 23.23 -17.23 -14.31
N ASP A 300 24.33 -17.97 -14.17
CA ASP A 300 24.68 -19.06 -15.10
C ASP A 300 23.71 -20.24 -15.00
N GLU A 301 23.03 -20.40 -13.88
CA GLU A 301 21.96 -21.39 -13.68
C GLU A 301 20.59 -20.80 -14.06
N LEU A 302 20.34 -19.55 -13.71
CA LEU A 302 19.07 -18.89 -13.94
C LEU A 302 18.76 -18.70 -15.45
N ILE A 303 19.72 -18.22 -16.25
CA ILE A 303 19.45 -17.94 -17.67
C ILE A 303 19.04 -19.19 -18.46
N PRO A 304 19.68 -20.36 -18.31
CA PRO A 304 19.18 -21.59 -18.91
C PRO A 304 17.78 -22.01 -18.42
N ALA A 305 17.49 -21.82 -17.12
CA ALA A 305 16.17 -22.12 -16.55
C ALA A 305 15.09 -21.22 -17.18
N ILE A 306 15.33 -19.92 -17.32
CA ILE A 306 14.44 -18.96 -18.01
C ILE A 306 14.18 -19.45 -19.45
N ARG A 307 15.22 -19.71 -20.23
CA ARG A 307 15.08 -20.13 -21.63
C ARG A 307 14.28 -21.42 -21.77
N LYS A 308 14.45 -22.37 -20.85
CA LYS A 308 13.68 -23.61 -20.81
C LYS A 308 12.21 -23.33 -20.50
N ALA A 309 11.91 -22.59 -19.45
CA ALA A 309 10.53 -22.29 -19.04
C ALA A 309 9.75 -21.53 -20.15
N VAL A 310 10.39 -20.56 -20.79
CA VAL A 310 9.80 -19.82 -21.93
C VAL A 310 9.53 -20.76 -23.12
N ALA A 311 10.50 -21.60 -23.50
CA ALA A 311 10.35 -22.52 -24.62
C ALA A 311 9.25 -23.60 -24.39
N GLU A 312 9.11 -24.05 -23.16
CA GLU A 312 8.10 -25.02 -22.73
C GLU A 312 6.73 -24.37 -22.40
N LYS A 313 6.62 -23.04 -22.45
CA LYS A 313 5.46 -22.26 -21.98
C LYS A 313 5.03 -22.64 -20.55
N HIS A 314 6.00 -22.95 -19.71
CA HIS A 314 5.78 -23.43 -18.35
C HIS A 314 5.65 -22.24 -17.40
N THR A 315 4.47 -22.05 -16.81
CA THR A 315 4.24 -21.03 -15.77
C THR A 315 5.06 -21.36 -14.54
N VAL A 316 5.99 -20.47 -14.18
CA VAL A 316 6.90 -20.64 -13.05
C VAL A 316 7.41 -19.27 -12.57
N SER A 317 7.60 -19.15 -11.27
CA SER A 317 8.23 -17.97 -10.67
C SER A 317 9.64 -18.30 -10.14
N MET A 318 10.62 -17.49 -10.50
CA MET A 318 12.00 -17.64 -10.14
C MET A 318 12.50 -16.41 -9.35
N ALA A 319 13.15 -16.60 -8.24
CA ALA A 319 13.86 -15.53 -7.55
C ALA A 319 15.35 -15.59 -7.89
N TYR A 320 15.92 -14.47 -8.32
CA TYR A 320 17.36 -14.28 -8.38
C TYR A 320 17.84 -13.64 -7.09
N VAL A 321 18.60 -14.39 -6.29
CA VAL A 321 19.22 -13.88 -5.06
C VAL A 321 20.50 -13.13 -5.43
N GLY A 322 20.34 -11.84 -5.75
CA GLY A 322 21.41 -10.99 -6.22
C GLY A 322 20.91 -9.59 -6.60
N ASN A 323 21.84 -8.78 -7.12
CA ASN A 323 21.49 -7.41 -7.50
C ASN A 323 20.70 -7.38 -8.81
N VAL A 324 19.67 -6.55 -8.86
CA VAL A 324 18.79 -6.40 -10.03
C VAL A 324 19.54 -5.89 -11.27
N VAL A 325 20.56 -5.06 -11.09
CA VAL A 325 21.36 -4.52 -12.21
C VAL A 325 22.11 -5.64 -12.90
N ASP A 326 22.70 -6.58 -12.14
CA ASP A 326 23.40 -7.74 -12.72
C ASP A 326 22.44 -8.59 -13.57
N LEU A 327 21.18 -8.76 -13.12
CA LEU A 327 20.17 -9.49 -13.89
C LEU A 327 19.84 -8.76 -15.20
N TRP A 328 19.54 -7.45 -15.16
CA TRP A 328 19.20 -6.68 -16.35
C TRP A 328 20.34 -6.63 -17.38
N GLU A 329 21.59 -6.40 -16.91
CA GLU A 329 22.76 -6.41 -17.77
C GLU A 329 22.97 -7.78 -18.43
N ARG A 330 22.87 -8.86 -17.66
CA ARG A 330 23.05 -10.23 -18.17
C ARG A 330 22.00 -10.59 -19.23
N LEU A 331 20.72 -10.25 -19.01
CA LEU A 331 19.66 -10.47 -19.98
C LEU A 331 19.93 -9.70 -21.29
N ALA A 332 20.37 -8.45 -21.18
CA ALA A 332 20.69 -7.62 -22.33
C ALA A 332 21.94 -8.11 -23.10
N ASP A 333 22.98 -8.57 -22.41
CA ASP A 333 24.24 -9.05 -22.99
C ASP A 333 24.06 -10.38 -23.71
N GLU A 334 23.25 -11.29 -23.15
CA GLU A 334 22.94 -12.58 -23.78
C GLU A 334 21.79 -12.54 -24.78
N ASN A 335 21.24 -11.36 -25.09
CA ASN A 335 20.10 -11.18 -25.98
C ASN A 335 18.90 -12.08 -25.61
N VAL A 336 18.58 -12.21 -24.33
CA VAL A 336 17.37 -12.89 -23.90
C VAL A 336 16.17 -12.04 -24.27
N HIS A 337 15.20 -12.63 -24.96
CA HIS A 337 13.95 -11.93 -25.24
C HIS A 337 13.16 -11.77 -23.94
N VAL A 338 12.77 -10.54 -23.63
CA VAL A 338 11.93 -10.21 -22.47
C VAL A 338 10.67 -9.53 -22.99
N ASP A 339 9.51 -10.01 -22.62
CA ASP A 339 8.23 -9.44 -23.07
C ASP A 339 7.82 -8.24 -22.20
N LEU A 340 7.89 -8.39 -20.88
CA LEU A 340 7.44 -7.41 -19.90
C LEU A 340 8.55 -7.11 -18.89
N GLY A 341 8.76 -5.84 -18.59
CA GLY A 341 9.70 -5.41 -17.58
C GLY A 341 9.12 -4.39 -16.61
N SER A 342 9.53 -4.46 -15.34
CA SER A 342 9.18 -3.48 -14.32
C SER A 342 10.23 -3.44 -13.21
N ASP A 343 10.02 -2.61 -12.19
CA ASP A 343 10.81 -2.55 -10.97
C ASP A 343 9.92 -2.23 -9.77
N GLN A 344 10.07 -2.99 -8.68
CA GLN A 344 9.36 -2.76 -7.41
C GLN A 344 10.31 -2.69 -6.20
N THR A 345 11.57 -2.35 -6.40
CA THR A 345 12.43 -1.94 -5.27
C THR A 345 11.84 -0.69 -4.60
N SER A 346 12.13 -0.47 -3.32
CA SER A 346 11.55 0.66 -2.57
C SER A 346 12.25 1.99 -2.89
N LEU A 347 12.30 2.38 -4.16
CA LEU A 347 12.95 3.62 -4.65
C LEU A 347 12.28 4.91 -4.17
N HIS A 348 11.08 4.84 -3.60
CA HIS A 348 10.48 5.94 -2.84
C HIS A 348 11.26 6.24 -1.54
N ASN A 349 12.12 5.31 -1.11
CA ASN A 349 12.95 5.43 0.08
C ASN A 349 14.38 4.88 -0.16
N PRO A 350 15.11 5.33 -1.21
CA PRO A 350 16.35 4.69 -1.64
C PRO A 350 17.48 4.80 -0.61
N TRP A 351 17.47 5.84 0.21
CA TRP A 351 18.55 6.17 1.16
C TRP A 351 18.43 5.47 2.52
N ALA A 352 17.39 4.71 2.73
CA ALA A 352 17.13 3.98 3.98
C ALA A 352 16.85 2.50 3.73
N GLY A 353 17.60 1.87 2.82
CA GLY A 353 17.50 0.45 2.51
C GLY A 353 16.44 0.08 1.48
N GLY A 354 15.95 1.06 0.72
CA GLY A 354 14.97 0.82 -0.34
C GLY A 354 15.59 0.34 -1.65
N TYR A 355 16.88 0.61 -1.88
CA TYR A 355 17.64 0.18 -3.04
C TYR A 355 19.10 -0.01 -2.67
N TYR A 356 19.73 -1.06 -3.19
CA TYR A 356 21.12 -1.41 -2.89
C TYR A 356 22.00 -1.35 -4.14
N PRO A 357 23.20 -0.73 -4.04
CA PRO A 357 24.06 -0.54 -5.21
C PRO A 357 24.66 -1.86 -5.70
N VAL A 358 24.82 -1.96 -7.03
CA VAL A 358 25.48 -3.09 -7.69
C VAL A 358 26.99 -3.13 -7.38
N GLY A 359 27.55 -4.33 -7.28
CA GLY A 359 28.98 -4.53 -6.99
C GLY A 359 29.35 -4.32 -5.52
N VAL A 360 28.37 -4.12 -4.64
CA VAL A 360 28.55 -3.95 -3.20
C VAL A 360 27.72 -4.98 -2.46
N SER A 361 28.31 -5.68 -1.49
CA SER A 361 27.56 -6.65 -0.69
C SER A 361 26.46 -5.98 0.15
N LEU A 362 25.43 -6.74 0.54
CA LEU A 362 24.35 -6.24 1.38
C LEU A 362 24.88 -5.66 2.71
N GLU A 363 25.83 -6.33 3.35
CA GLU A 363 26.42 -5.89 4.62
C GLU A 363 27.23 -4.60 4.46
N GLU A 364 28.06 -4.52 3.42
CA GLU A 364 28.82 -3.31 3.12
C GLU A 364 27.87 -2.14 2.71
N SER A 365 26.80 -2.43 2.00
CA SER A 365 25.78 -1.43 1.68
C SER A 365 25.14 -0.85 2.94
N LYS A 366 24.79 -1.70 3.91
CA LYS A 366 24.25 -1.26 5.22
C LYS A 366 25.25 -0.40 5.98
N ARG A 367 26.53 -0.77 5.98
CA ARG A 367 27.62 0.02 6.59
C ARG A 367 27.76 1.38 5.91
N LEU A 368 27.85 1.42 4.59
CA LEU A 368 27.98 2.66 3.83
C LEU A 368 26.79 3.60 4.04
N MET A 369 25.57 3.05 4.06
CA MET A 369 24.37 3.82 4.31
C MET A 369 24.40 4.53 5.68
N ALA A 370 24.95 3.87 6.70
CA ALA A 370 25.03 4.42 8.06
C ALA A 370 26.22 5.37 8.24
N GLU A 371 27.40 5.03 7.72
CA GLU A 371 28.68 5.69 8.02
C GLU A 371 29.15 6.65 6.91
N GLU A 372 28.83 6.34 5.64
CA GLU A 372 29.27 7.09 4.46
C GLU A 372 28.08 7.38 3.51
N PRO A 373 27.02 8.07 3.96
CA PRO A 373 25.76 8.20 3.21
C PRO A 373 25.89 8.87 1.86
N GLU A 374 26.84 9.78 1.66
CA GLU A 374 27.07 10.43 0.36
C GLU A 374 27.68 9.43 -0.65
N LYS A 375 28.63 8.62 -0.21
CA LYS A 375 29.20 7.55 -1.04
C LYS A 375 28.17 6.49 -1.39
N PHE A 376 27.33 6.11 -0.43
CA PHE A 376 26.19 5.22 -0.68
C PHE A 376 25.28 5.79 -1.76
N ARG A 377 24.93 7.08 -1.67
CA ARG A 377 24.11 7.79 -2.65
C ARG A 377 24.72 7.75 -4.06
N GLU A 378 26.00 8.04 -4.19
CA GLU A 378 26.72 8.01 -5.48
C GLU A 378 26.65 6.63 -6.13
N LEU A 379 26.87 5.57 -5.34
CA LEU A 379 26.83 4.18 -5.82
C LEU A 379 25.40 3.77 -6.25
N VAL A 380 24.38 4.19 -5.52
CA VAL A 380 22.98 3.96 -5.90
C VAL A 380 22.66 4.68 -7.20
N GLN A 381 23.06 5.94 -7.35
CA GLN A 381 22.83 6.70 -8.58
C GLN A 381 23.54 6.08 -9.79
N GLU A 382 24.77 5.59 -9.62
CA GLU A 382 25.48 4.86 -10.68
C GLU A 382 24.76 3.56 -11.06
N SER A 383 24.27 2.82 -10.07
CA SER A 383 23.49 1.60 -10.29
C SER A 383 22.21 1.87 -11.08
N LEU A 384 21.50 2.95 -10.78
CA LEU A 384 20.31 3.36 -11.53
C LEU A 384 20.63 3.72 -12.98
N ARG A 385 21.74 4.41 -13.25
CA ARG A 385 22.18 4.69 -14.62
C ARG A 385 22.45 3.41 -15.40
N ARG A 386 23.14 2.43 -14.80
CA ARG A 386 23.41 1.11 -15.40
C ARG A 386 22.14 0.32 -15.65
N GLN A 387 21.23 0.26 -14.66
CA GLN A 387 19.95 -0.42 -14.78
C GLN A 387 19.13 0.13 -15.94
N VAL A 388 18.99 1.46 -16.03
CA VAL A 388 18.28 2.13 -17.13
C VAL A 388 18.94 1.84 -18.48
N ALA A 389 20.27 1.86 -18.58
CA ALA A 389 20.96 1.54 -19.82
C ALA A 389 20.67 0.11 -20.31
N ALA A 390 20.63 -0.88 -19.40
CA ALA A 390 20.27 -2.25 -19.74
C ALA A 390 18.79 -2.38 -20.16
N ILE A 391 17.88 -1.71 -19.45
CA ILE A 391 16.44 -1.66 -19.78
C ILE A 391 16.25 -1.03 -21.18
N ASN A 392 16.91 0.09 -21.49
CA ASN A 392 16.82 0.74 -22.79
C ASN A 392 17.22 -0.23 -23.92
N ARG A 393 18.30 -0.99 -23.76
CA ARG A 393 18.74 -2.01 -24.72
C ARG A 393 17.69 -3.11 -24.96
N LEU A 394 16.96 -3.52 -23.91
CA LEU A 394 15.92 -4.54 -24.03
C LEU A 394 14.63 -4.00 -24.64
N THR A 395 14.26 -2.75 -24.31
CA THR A 395 13.09 -2.10 -24.90
C THR A 395 13.26 -1.81 -26.39
N GLU A 396 14.49 -1.49 -26.84
CA GLU A 396 14.83 -1.42 -28.27
C GLU A 396 14.62 -2.74 -29.01
N LYS A 397 14.59 -3.87 -28.30
CA LYS A 397 14.31 -5.21 -28.81
C LYS A 397 12.86 -5.66 -28.64
N GLY A 398 11.98 -4.78 -28.19
CA GLY A 398 10.55 -5.01 -28.11
C GLY A 398 9.99 -5.25 -26.71
N MET A 399 10.80 -5.22 -25.63
CA MET A 399 10.30 -5.31 -24.27
C MET A 399 9.35 -4.13 -23.96
N TYR A 400 8.19 -4.40 -23.40
CA TYR A 400 7.32 -3.38 -22.80
C TYR A 400 7.72 -3.16 -21.35
N PHE A 401 8.28 -1.98 -21.04
CA PHE A 401 8.66 -1.59 -19.70
C PHE A 401 7.69 -0.57 -19.12
N PHE A 402 7.28 -0.73 -17.87
CA PHE A 402 6.45 0.21 -17.12
C PHE A 402 6.97 0.39 -15.69
N ASP A 403 6.92 1.62 -15.19
CA ASP A 403 7.18 1.92 -13.78
C ASP A 403 6.00 1.43 -12.94
N TYR A 404 6.27 0.66 -11.89
CA TYR A 404 5.23 0.15 -11.00
C TYR A 404 4.82 1.16 -9.89
N GLY A 405 5.18 2.41 -10.03
CA GLY A 405 4.82 3.47 -9.07
C GLY A 405 5.63 3.43 -7.77
N ASN A 406 6.88 2.99 -7.87
CA ASN A 406 7.86 2.92 -6.79
C ASN A 406 8.91 4.05 -6.82
N ALA A 407 8.68 5.09 -7.62
CA ALA A 407 9.59 6.19 -7.91
C ALA A 407 10.81 5.82 -8.79
N PHE A 408 10.80 4.70 -9.49
CA PHE A 408 11.90 4.31 -10.38
C PHE A 408 12.23 5.39 -11.41
N LEU A 409 11.24 5.89 -12.16
CA LEU A 409 11.42 6.94 -13.17
C LEU A 409 11.98 8.23 -12.54
N LEU A 410 11.42 8.64 -11.41
CA LEU A 410 11.81 9.87 -10.72
C LEU A 410 13.25 9.80 -10.19
N GLN A 411 13.63 8.71 -9.54
CA GLN A 411 14.98 8.54 -8.99
C GLN A 411 16.02 8.31 -10.09
N SER A 412 15.65 7.63 -11.17
CA SER A 412 16.50 7.48 -12.34
C SER A 412 16.78 8.83 -13.02
N LYS A 413 15.77 9.70 -13.15
CA LYS A 413 15.93 11.09 -13.60
C LYS A 413 16.87 11.87 -12.68
N ARG A 414 16.67 11.78 -11.37
CA ARG A 414 17.53 12.44 -10.37
C ARG A 414 18.97 11.93 -10.40
N ALA A 415 19.18 10.67 -10.76
CA ALA A 415 20.48 10.06 -10.96
C ALA A 415 21.16 10.46 -12.29
N GLY A 416 20.47 11.16 -13.20
CA GLY A 416 20.97 11.54 -14.52
C GLY A 416 21.00 10.40 -15.53
N ALA A 417 20.15 9.36 -15.35
CA ALA A 417 19.99 8.27 -16.31
C ALA A 417 19.27 8.75 -17.59
N ASP A 418 19.49 8.06 -18.73
CA ASP A 418 18.78 8.30 -19.99
C ASP A 418 17.34 7.77 -19.94
N ILE A 419 16.51 8.42 -19.14
CA ILE A 419 15.12 8.05 -18.86
C ILE A 419 14.12 9.12 -19.30
N VAL A 420 14.59 10.29 -19.77
CA VAL A 420 13.77 11.42 -20.17
C VAL A 420 13.98 11.71 -21.65
N LEU A 421 12.89 11.84 -22.39
CA LEU A 421 12.87 12.20 -23.79
C LEU A 421 13.17 13.69 -24.00
N PRO A 422 13.54 14.13 -25.23
CA PRO A 422 13.84 15.54 -25.54
C PRO A 422 12.70 16.51 -25.22
N ASP A 423 11.44 16.06 -25.21
CA ASP A 423 10.26 16.84 -24.87
C ASP A 423 10.02 16.94 -23.34
N GLY A 424 10.90 16.35 -22.53
CA GLY A 424 10.83 16.36 -21.07
C GLY A 424 9.97 15.28 -20.44
N LYS A 425 9.29 14.45 -21.25
CA LYS A 425 8.52 13.31 -20.77
C LYS A 425 9.41 12.13 -20.41
N PHE A 426 8.92 11.26 -19.56
CA PHE A 426 9.59 9.99 -19.30
C PHE A 426 9.55 9.08 -20.53
N ARG A 427 10.61 8.31 -20.73
CA ARG A 427 10.75 7.33 -21.82
C ARG A 427 9.73 6.19 -21.67
N TYR A 428 9.38 5.84 -20.44
CA TYR A 428 8.45 4.78 -20.10
C TYR A 428 7.25 5.33 -19.34
N PRO A 429 6.05 4.74 -19.51
CA PRO A 429 4.89 5.09 -18.72
C PRO A 429 4.99 4.53 -17.30
N SER A 430 4.24 5.10 -16.36
CA SER A 430 3.86 4.37 -15.15
C SER A 430 2.74 3.38 -15.48
N TYR A 431 2.60 2.31 -14.66
CA TYR A 431 1.52 1.35 -14.83
C TYR A 431 0.12 1.98 -14.68
N VAL A 432 -0.01 3.06 -13.90
CA VAL A 432 -1.27 3.80 -13.80
C VAL A 432 -1.53 4.60 -15.07
N GLN A 433 -0.52 5.29 -15.59
CA GLN A 433 -0.68 6.11 -16.80
C GLN A 433 -1.19 5.32 -17.98
N ASP A 434 -0.75 4.09 -18.14
CA ASP A 434 -0.93 3.33 -19.36
C ASP A 434 -1.86 2.11 -19.22
N ILE A 435 -2.10 1.64 -17.99
CA ILE A 435 -2.94 0.47 -17.70
C ILE A 435 -4.04 0.83 -16.70
N MET A 436 -3.68 1.11 -15.43
CA MET A 436 -4.69 1.22 -14.38
C MET A 436 -5.56 2.48 -14.51
N GLY A 437 -5.02 3.59 -15.00
CA GLY A 437 -5.78 4.80 -15.26
C GLY A 437 -6.85 4.59 -16.33
N PRO A 438 -6.46 4.34 -17.60
CA PRO A 438 -7.39 4.27 -18.71
C PRO A 438 -8.28 3.02 -18.72
N MET A 439 -7.86 1.90 -18.11
CA MET A 439 -8.63 0.64 -18.14
C MET A 439 -9.46 0.39 -16.88
N PHE A 440 -9.16 1.06 -15.77
CA PHE A 440 -9.79 0.83 -14.48
C PHE A 440 -10.29 2.13 -13.82
N PHE A 441 -9.39 3.05 -13.45
CA PHE A 441 -9.77 4.23 -12.66
C PHE A 441 -10.72 5.16 -13.41
N ASP A 442 -10.53 5.33 -14.72
CA ASP A 442 -11.42 6.17 -15.54
C ASP A 442 -12.85 5.61 -15.60
N TYR A 443 -13.03 4.32 -15.35
CA TYR A 443 -14.34 3.66 -15.24
C TYR A 443 -14.80 3.43 -13.79
N GLY A 444 -14.06 3.94 -12.81
CA GLY A 444 -14.39 3.80 -11.39
C GLY A 444 -13.97 2.47 -10.77
N PHE A 445 -13.31 1.59 -11.50
CA PHE A 445 -12.75 0.35 -10.95
C PHE A 445 -11.53 0.65 -10.09
N GLY A 446 -11.52 0.09 -8.89
CA GLY A 446 -10.39 0.17 -7.99
C GLY A 446 -10.48 -0.84 -6.87
N PRO A 447 -9.43 -0.93 -6.04
CA PRO A 447 -9.25 -1.98 -5.04
C PRO A 447 -10.22 -1.84 -3.88
N PHE A 448 -11.29 -2.60 -3.92
CA PHE A 448 -12.25 -2.77 -2.83
C PHE A 448 -11.87 -3.98 -1.99
N ARG A 449 -11.79 -3.81 -0.67
CA ARG A 449 -11.36 -4.86 0.26
C ARG A 449 -12.27 -4.98 1.47
N TRP A 450 -12.25 -6.18 2.09
CA TRP A 450 -13.00 -6.44 3.32
C TRP A 450 -12.25 -7.38 4.25
N VAL A 451 -12.63 -7.32 5.54
CA VAL A 451 -12.08 -8.16 6.60
C VAL A 451 -13.25 -8.73 7.43
N CYS A 452 -13.29 -10.05 7.56
CA CYS A 452 -14.23 -10.74 8.42
C CYS A 452 -13.72 -10.70 9.86
N THR A 453 -14.41 -9.95 10.74
CA THR A 453 -13.93 -9.70 12.12
C THR A 453 -14.12 -10.89 13.06
N SER A 454 -14.81 -11.92 12.62
CA SER A 454 -14.93 -13.19 13.36
C SER A 454 -13.61 -13.97 13.43
N GLY A 455 -12.71 -13.78 12.46
CA GLY A 455 -11.56 -14.63 12.25
C GLY A 455 -11.90 -16.03 11.73
N ASP A 456 -13.17 -16.31 11.43
CA ASP A 456 -13.63 -17.61 10.90
C ASP A 456 -13.46 -17.67 9.38
N PRO A 457 -12.69 -18.63 8.83
CA PRO A 457 -12.58 -18.83 7.38
C PRO A 457 -13.91 -19.04 6.66
N LYS A 458 -14.94 -19.55 7.34
CA LYS A 458 -16.27 -19.74 6.75
C LYS A 458 -16.96 -18.42 6.40
N ASP A 459 -16.76 -17.39 7.23
CA ASP A 459 -17.28 -16.06 6.92
C ASP A 459 -16.58 -15.50 5.67
N LEU A 460 -15.28 -15.75 5.51
CA LEU A 460 -14.55 -15.35 4.30
C LEU A 460 -15.03 -16.10 3.06
N GLU A 461 -15.22 -17.41 3.14
CA GLU A 461 -15.81 -18.22 2.05
C GLU A 461 -17.21 -17.72 1.66
N THR A 462 -18.02 -17.34 2.65
CA THR A 462 -19.35 -16.77 2.43
C THR A 462 -19.27 -15.42 1.71
N THR A 463 -18.37 -14.53 2.12
CA THR A 463 -18.18 -13.24 1.48
C THR A 463 -17.61 -13.38 0.07
N ASP A 464 -16.68 -14.30 -0.16
CA ASP A 464 -16.14 -14.59 -1.50
C ASP A 464 -17.24 -15.05 -2.47
N ARG A 465 -18.12 -15.97 -2.02
CA ARG A 465 -19.26 -16.44 -2.81
C ARG A 465 -20.22 -15.30 -3.15
N ILE A 466 -20.63 -14.52 -2.15
CA ILE A 466 -21.54 -13.38 -2.35
C ILE A 466 -20.94 -12.36 -3.32
N ALA A 467 -19.65 -12.01 -3.17
CA ALA A 467 -19.00 -11.08 -4.07
C ALA A 467 -18.96 -11.58 -5.51
N ALA A 468 -18.67 -12.87 -5.72
CA ALA A 468 -18.70 -13.48 -7.06
C ALA A 468 -20.10 -13.45 -7.69
N GLU A 469 -21.13 -13.84 -6.94
CA GLU A 469 -22.52 -13.84 -7.38
C GLU A 469 -22.99 -12.44 -7.79
N VAL A 470 -22.71 -11.42 -6.95
CA VAL A 470 -23.06 -10.03 -7.25
C VAL A 470 -22.34 -9.52 -8.50
N MET A 471 -21.04 -9.79 -8.63
CA MET A 471 -20.26 -9.36 -9.81
C MET A 471 -20.77 -10.04 -11.09
N GLU A 472 -21.22 -11.29 -11.05
CA GLU A 472 -21.83 -11.96 -12.19
C GLU A 472 -23.17 -11.36 -12.59
N GLU A 473 -24.02 -11.01 -11.61
CA GLU A 473 -25.28 -10.34 -11.86
C GLU A 473 -25.07 -9.01 -12.59
N ILE A 474 -24.21 -8.16 -12.08
CA ILE A 474 -23.99 -6.82 -12.66
C ILE A 474 -23.25 -6.88 -14.01
N LYS A 475 -22.39 -7.88 -14.22
CA LYS A 475 -21.66 -8.04 -15.48
C LYS A 475 -22.61 -8.24 -16.68
N ALA A 476 -23.76 -8.89 -16.47
CA ALA A 476 -24.71 -9.17 -17.54
C ALA A 476 -25.23 -7.91 -18.24
N ASP A 477 -25.37 -6.81 -17.50
CA ASP A 477 -25.89 -5.52 -17.99
C ASP A 477 -24.78 -4.43 -18.09
N ALA A 478 -23.52 -4.82 -17.87
CA ALA A 478 -22.39 -3.89 -17.89
C ALA A 478 -22.01 -3.48 -19.33
N PRO A 479 -21.50 -2.26 -19.54
CA PRO A 479 -20.93 -1.85 -20.82
C PRO A 479 -19.78 -2.77 -21.25
N GLU A 480 -19.64 -2.97 -22.56
CA GLU A 480 -18.65 -3.89 -23.15
C GLU A 480 -17.21 -3.55 -22.69
N GLU A 481 -16.91 -2.27 -22.56
CA GLU A 481 -15.58 -1.76 -22.19
C GLU A 481 -15.10 -2.24 -20.82
N ILE A 482 -16.02 -2.60 -19.90
CA ILE A 482 -15.70 -3.03 -18.54
C ILE A 482 -15.97 -4.51 -18.26
N GLN A 483 -16.63 -5.22 -19.18
CA GLN A 483 -16.96 -6.65 -18.98
C GLN A 483 -15.73 -7.53 -18.81
N GLY A 484 -14.64 -7.23 -19.52
CA GLY A 484 -13.38 -7.94 -19.38
C GLY A 484 -12.79 -7.81 -17.97
N GLN A 485 -12.81 -6.61 -17.41
CA GLN A 485 -12.33 -6.34 -16.04
C GLN A 485 -13.20 -7.03 -15.00
N MET A 486 -14.51 -7.04 -15.19
CA MET A 486 -15.43 -7.81 -14.32
C MET A 486 -15.14 -9.29 -14.38
N ALA A 487 -14.93 -9.86 -15.57
CA ALA A 487 -14.62 -11.29 -15.75
C ALA A 487 -13.32 -11.69 -15.04
N ASP A 488 -12.27 -10.88 -15.14
CA ASP A 488 -11.00 -11.12 -14.45
C ASP A 488 -11.18 -11.10 -12.92
N ASN A 489 -11.99 -10.18 -12.39
CA ASN A 489 -12.25 -10.10 -10.96
C ASN A 489 -13.16 -11.21 -10.43
N ILE A 490 -14.13 -11.68 -11.23
CA ILE A 490 -14.94 -12.87 -10.92
C ILE A 490 -14.03 -14.11 -10.87
N HIS A 491 -13.16 -14.28 -11.85
CA HIS A 491 -12.18 -15.38 -11.85
C HIS A 491 -11.28 -15.32 -10.62
N TRP A 492 -10.71 -14.14 -10.34
CA TRP A 492 -9.86 -13.91 -9.17
C TRP A 492 -10.54 -14.33 -7.86
N ILE A 493 -11.77 -13.87 -7.60
CA ILE A 493 -12.44 -14.14 -6.32
C ILE A 493 -12.82 -15.61 -6.18
N ARG A 494 -13.17 -16.29 -7.25
CA ARG A 494 -13.47 -17.72 -7.25
C ARG A 494 -12.26 -18.59 -6.97
N GLU A 495 -11.09 -18.18 -7.44
CA GLU A 495 -9.84 -18.91 -7.26
C GLU A 495 -9.05 -18.48 -5.99
N ALA A 496 -9.51 -17.44 -5.30
CA ALA A 496 -8.79 -16.85 -4.16
C ALA A 496 -8.50 -17.85 -3.03
N GLY A 497 -9.43 -18.75 -2.72
CA GLY A 497 -9.23 -19.81 -1.73
C GLY A 497 -8.12 -20.79 -2.11
N LYS A 498 -8.05 -21.19 -3.39
CA LYS A 498 -7.01 -22.09 -3.90
C LYS A 498 -5.63 -21.44 -3.89
N ASN A 499 -5.58 -20.14 -4.09
CA ASN A 499 -4.33 -19.38 -4.13
C ASN A 499 -3.71 -19.12 -2.76
N GLN A 500 -4.41 -19.46 -1.66
CA GLN A 500 -3.91 -19.32 -0.28
C GLN A 500 -3.36 -17.91 0.01
N LEU A 501 -4.17 -16.89 -0.26
CA LEU A 501 -3.75 -15.48 -0.22
C LEU A 501 -3.84 -14.84 1.17
N VAL A 502 -4.51 -15.49 2.12
CA VAL A 502 -4.73 -14.93 3.47
C VAL A 502 -3.43 -14.96 4.26
N VAL A 503 -3.04 -13.80 4.75
CA VAL A 503 -1.94 -13.63 5.71
C VAL A 503 -2.44 -12.68 6.81
N GLY A 504 -2.39 -13.12 8.05
CA GLY A 504 -2.99 -12.39 9.17
C GLY A 504 -4.51 -12.59 9.23
N SER A 505 -5.28 -11.51 9.15
CA SER A 505 -6.75 -11.55 9.26
C SER A 505 -7.43 -12.22 8.07
N GLN A 506 -8.68 -12.68 8.27
CA GLN A 506 -9.54 -13.24 7.22
C GLN A 506 -10.02 -12.10 6.30
N ALA A 507 -9.22 -11.77 5.31
CA ALA A 507 -9.41 -10.62 4.45
C ALA A 507 -9.41 -10.99 2.97
N ARG A 508 -10.05 -10.14 2.14
CA ARG A 508 -10.11 -10.28 0.70
C ARG A 508 -10.09 -8.92 -0.01
N ILE A 509 -9.75 -8.95 -1.28
CA ILE A 509 -9.76 -7.82 -2.21
C ILE A 509 -10.27 -8.28 -3.57
N LEU A 510 -10.97 -7.39 -4.27
CA LEU A 510 -11.19 -7.43 -5.72
C LEU A 510 -11.28 -5.99 -6.25
N TYR A 511 -11.19 -5.80 -7.56
CA TYR A 511 -11.49 -4.50 -8.15
C TYR A 511 -12.96 -4.44 -8.56
N ALA A 512 -13.63 -3.38 -8.11
CA ALA A 512 -15.01 -3.09 -8.44
C ALA A 512 -15.23 -1.59 -8.63
N ASP A 513 -16.21 -1.24 -9.46
CA ASP A 513 -16.73 0.12 -9.62
C ASP A 513 -17.72 0.49 -8.51
N CYS A 514 -18.32 1.66 -8.61
CA CYS A 514 -19.29 2.16 -7.63
C CYS A 514 -20.46 1.18 -7.43
N GLU A 515 -21.05 0.66 -8.51
CA GLU A 515 -22.17 -0.28 -8.46
C GLU A 515 -21.75 -1.59 -7.78
N GLY A 516 -20.60 -2.16 -8.19
CA GLY A 516 -20.06 -3.39 -7.63
C GLY A 516 -19.77 -3.28 -6.15
N ARG A 517 -19.05 -2.23 -5.72
CA ARG A 517 -18.74 -2.00 -4.29
C ARG A 517 -20.01 -1.88 -3.46
N THR A 518 -20.97 -1.09 -3.92
CA THR A 518 -22.22 -0.84 -3.20
C THR A 518 -23.06 -2.08 -3.08
N LYS A 519 -23.29 -2.82 -4.18
CA LYS A 519 -24.10 -4.05 -4.16
C LYS A 519 -23.46 -5.17 -3.34
N ILE A 520 -22.14 -5.38 -3.46
CA ILE A 520 -21.39 -6.35 -2.63
C ILE A 520 -21.54 -6.00 -1.15
N ALA A 521 -21.30 -4.74 -0.77
CA ALA A 521 -21.39 -4.30 0.63
C ALA A 521 -22.81 -4.45 1.20
N LEU A 522 -23.84 -4.10 0.44
CA LEU A 522 -25.25 -4.29 0.83
C LEU A 522 -25.59 -5.77 1.00
N ALA A 523 -25.09 -6.64 0.11
CA ALA A 523 -25.30 -8.08 0.21
C ALA A 523 -24.61 -8.67 1.45
N PHE A 524 -23.40 -8.19 1.79
CA PHE A 524 -22.73 -8.55 3.05
C PHE A 524 -23.55 -8.09 4.26
N ASN A 525 -24.03 -6.83 4.24
CA ASN A 525 -24.82 -6.30 5.34
C ASN A 525 -26.11 -7.11 5.57
N GLU A 526 -26.77 -7.52 4.50
CA GLU A 526 -27.95 -8.38 4.59
C GLU A 526 -27.61 -9.80 5.06
N ALA A 527 -26.46 -10.36 4.64
CA ALA A 527 -25.98 -11.67 5.12
C ALA A 527 -25.63 -11.65 6.62
N ILE A 528 -25.05 -10.54 7.12
CA ILE A 528 -24.85 -10.36 8.57
C ILE A 528 -26.19 -10.33 9.30
N LYS A 529 -27.17 -9.56 8.79
CA LYS A 529 -28.51 -9.46 9.36
C LYS A 529 -29.22 -10.82 9.45
N ARG A 530 -29.02 -11.69 8.44
CA ARG A 530 -29.57 -13.06 8.43
C ARG A 530 -28.74 -14.07 9.23
N GLY A 531 -27.56 -13.69 9.74
CA GLY A 531 -26.66 -14.57 10.47
C GLY A 531 -25.89 -15.57 9.58
N GLU A 532 -25.82 -15.35 8.27
CA GLU A 532 -24.96 -16.10 7.34
C GLU A 532 -23.48 -15.72 7.53
N ILE A 533 -23.21 -14.47 7.81
CA ILE A 533 -21.93 -13.96 8.28
C ILE A 533 -22.08 -13.69 9.77
N SER A 534 -21.20 -14.27 10.58
CA SER A 534 -21.39 -14.40 12.03
C SER A 534 -21.07 -13.12 12.81
N LYS A 535 -20.26 -12.20 12.26
CA LYS A 535 -19.78 -10.97 12.90
C LYS A 535 -19.73 -9.82 11.90
N PRO A 536 -19.60 -8.57 12.38
CA PRO A 536 -19.40 -7.41 11.51
C PRO A 536 -18.26 -7.62 10.51
N VAL A 537 -18.35 -6.93 9.38
CA VAL A 537 -17.33 -6.89 8.35
C VAL A 537 -16.76 -5.49 8.27
N VAL A 538 -15.44 -5.37 8.18
CA VAL A 538 -14.75 -4.12 7.86
C VAL A 538 -14.64 -4.01 6.35
N LEU A 539 -15.15 -2.92 5.79
CA LEU A 539 -14.97 -2.55 4.40
C LEU A 539 -13.89 -1.46 4.28
N GLY A 540 -13.20 -1.44 3.18
CA GLY A 540 -12.26 -0.39 2.85
C GLY A 540 -11.79 -0.48 1.42
N ARG A 541 -10.77 0.28 1.10
CA ARG A 541 -10.07 0.21 -0.18
C ARG A 541 -8.58 0.45 0.01
N ASP A 542 -7.80 0.18 -1.01
CA ASP A 542 -6.44 0.71 -1.07
C ASP A 542 -6.50 2.22 -1.29
N HIS A 543 -5.49 2.95 -0.83
CA HIS A 543 -5.36 4.37 -1.15
C HIS A 543 -4.99 4.57 -2.63
N HIS A 544 -4.30 3.60 -3.23
CA HIS A 544 -4.13 3.45 -4.68
C HIS A 544 -5.49 3.16 -5.33
N ASP A 545 -6.25 4.20 -5.61
CA ASP A 545 -7.64 4.10 -6.08
C ASP A 545 -8.02 5.29 -6.97
N VAL A 546 -9.25 5.30 -7.40
CA VAL A 546 -9.87 6.30 -8.29
C VAL A 546 -9.80 7.71 -7.72
N SER A 547 -10.09 7.88 -6.41
CA SER A 547 -10.31 9.18 -5.78
C SER A 547 -9.34 9.54 -4.66
N GLY A 548 -8.80 8.54 -3.98
CA GLY A 548 -8.13 8.74 -2.69
C GLY A 548 -6.72 9.29 -2.77
N THR A 549 -6.12 9.44 -3.96
CA THR A 549 -4.71 9.74 -4.09
C THR A 549 -4.44 10.74 -5.20
N ASP A 550 -3.80 11.86 -4.85
CA ASP A 550 -3.16 12.78 -5.77
C ASP A 550 -1.66 12.50 -5.77
N SER A 551 -1.17 11.90 -6.85
CA SER A 551 0.22 11.51 -7.06
C SER A 551 0.58 11.68 -8.53
N PRO A 552 1.33 12.73 -8.91
CA PRO A 552 1.60 13.06 -10.30
C PRO A 552 2.38 11.97 -11.05
N PHE A 553 3.11 11.13 -10.33
CA PHE A 553 3.93 10.06 -10.90
C PHE A 553 3.30 8.66 -10.76
N ARG A 554 2.09 8.58 -10.23
CA ARG A 554 1.38 7.32 -10.02
C ARG A 554 -0.12 7.46 -10.30
N GLU A 555 -0.99 7.70 -9.30
CA GLU A 555 -2.45 7.63 -9.43
C GLU A 555 -3.05 8.74 -10.29
N THR A 556 -2.42 9.91 -10.35
CA THR A 556 -2.86 11.01 -11.21
C THR A 556 -1.99 11.22 -12.44
N SER A 557 -1.14 10.24 -12.77
CA SER A 557 -0.23 10.32 -13.93
C SER A 557 -0.94 10.30 -15.29
N ASN A 558 -2.20 9.86 -15.35
CA ASN A 558 -3.05 9.94 -16.54
C ASN A 558 -4.00 11.15 -16.54
N ILE A 559 -3.77 12.14 -15.71
CA ILE A 559 -4.45 13.44 -15.72
C ILE A 559 -3.54 14.46 -16.41
N TYR A 560 -4.00 15.03 -17.53
CA TYR A 560 -3.15 15.80 -18.43
C TYR A 560 -3.48 17.29 -18.50
N ASP A 561 -4.35 17.79 -17.63
CA ASP A 561 -4.75 19.21 -17.59
C ASP A 561 -3.85 20.11 -16.74
N GLY A 562 -2.78 19.55 -16.17
CA GLY A 562 -1.84 20.25 -15.29
C GLY A 562 -2.19 20.17 -13.79
N SER A 563 -3.36 19.67 -13.44
CA SER A 563 -3.82 19.58 -12.04
C SER A 563 -3.37 18.30 -11.31
N GLN A 564 -2.65 17.40 -11.97
CA GLN A 564 -2.10 16.21 -11.35
C GLN A 564 -1.17 16.50 -10.16
N PHE A 565 -0.70 17.73 -10.04
CA PHE A 565 0.12 18.20 -8.91
C PHE A 565 -0.69 18.84 -7.77
N CYS A 566 -2.03 18.86 -7.87
CA CYS A 566 -2.92 19.43 -6.86
C CYS A 566 -3.53 18.30 -6.01
N ALA A 567 -3.65 18.54 -4.70
CA ALA A 567 -4.16 17.56 -3.74
C ALA A 567 -5.64 17.73 -3.39
N ASP A 568 -6.39 18.51 -4.17
CA ASP A 568 -7.79 18.80 -3.86
C ASP A 568 -8.68 17.57 -3.86
N MET A 569 -8.45 16.63 -4.77
CA MET A 569 -9.24 15.40 -4.86
C MET A 569 -9.09 14.54 -3.59
N ALA A 570 -7.88 14.26 -3.15
CA ALA A 570 -7.63 13.45 -1.95
C ALA A 570 -8.19 14.11 -0.68
N VAL A 571 -8.05 15.42 -0.55
CA VAL A 571 -8.60 16.18 0.59
C VAL A 571 -10.12 16.16 0.59
N GLN A 572 -10.76 16.47 -0.54
CA GLN A 572 -12.22 16.43 -0.68
C GLN A 572 -12.78 15.03 -0.48
N ASN A 573 -12.07 13.99 -0.97
CA ASN A 573 -12.48 12.62 -0.78
C ASN A 573 -12.64 12.28 0.71
N VAL A 574 -11.60 12.53 1.53
CA VAL A 574 -11.61 12.27 2.97
C VAL A 574 -12.67 13.10 3.71
N ILE A 575 -12.83 14.36 3.35
CA ILE A 575 -13.89 15.21 3.92
C ILE A 575 -15.26 14.60 3.65
N GLY A 576 -15.53 14.22 2.42
CA GLY A 576 -16.81 13.64 2.03
C GLY A 576 -17.10 12.29 2.66
N ASP A 577 -16.11 11.42 2.77
CA ASP A 577 -16.21 10.12 3.49
C ASP A 577 -16.54 10.35 4.97
N SER A 578 -15.92 11.36 5.59
CA SER A 578 -16.07 11.66 7.02
C SER A 578 -17.52 11.93 7.42
N PHE A 579 -18.30 12.64 6.61
CA PHE A 579 -19.70 12.96 6.96
C PHE A 579 -20.74 12.06 6.28
N ARG A 580 -20.31 11.03 5.56
CA ARG A 580 -21.19 10.02 4.94
C ARG A 580 -21.16 8.65 5.60
N GLY A 581 -20.51 8.52 6.77
CA GLY A 581 -20.59 7.33 7.60
C GLY A 581 -19.36 6.42 7.56
N ALA A 582 -18.22 6.89 7.10
CA ALA A 582 -16.95 6.19 7.33
C ALA A 582 -16.73 5.99 8.84
N THR A 583 -16.33 4.78 9.25
CA THR A 583 -16.04 4.49 10.65
C THR A 583 -14.73 5.15 11.08
N TRP A 584 -13.73 5.19 10.21
CA TRP A 584 -12.55 6.03 10.37
C TRP A 584 -12.05 6.50 9.02
N VAL A 585 -11.35 7.61 9.05
CA VAL A 585 -10.74 8.23 7.87
C VAL A 585 -9.30 8.60 8.16
N SER A 586 -8.52 8.66 7.08
CA SER A 586 -7.11 9.06 7.17
C SER A 586 -6.71 9.89 5.95
N ILE A 587 -5.79 10.84 6.17
CA ILE A 587 -5.10 11.54 5.10
C ILE A 587 -3.61 11.63 5.41
N HIS A 588 -2.77 11.36 4.42
CA HIS A 588 -1.33 11.25 4.57
C HIS A 588 -0.59 12.05 3.52
N ASN A 589 0.53 12.64 3.91
CA ASN A 589 1.59 12.94 2.97
C ASN A 589 2.54 11.74 2.92
N GLY A 590 2.85 11.31 1.70
CA GLY A 590 3.70 10.14 1.50
C GLY A 590 2.94 8.92 0.99
N GLY A 591 3.62 8.10 0.22
CA GLY A 591 3.08 6.91 -0.42
C GLY A 591 4.14 6.19 -1.22
N GLY A 592 3.74 5.37 -2.21
CA GLY A 592 4.63 4.56 -3.02
C GLY A 592 5.72 5.32 -3.78
N VAL A 593 5.54 6.60 -4.03
CA VAL A 593 6.51 7.48 -4.73
C VAL A 593 7.35 8.36 -3.81
N GLY A 594 7.13 8.26 -2.51
CA GLY A 594 7.98 8.91 -1.51
C GLY A 594 7.29 9.97 -0.65
N TRP A 595 7.95 10.34 0.42
CA TRP A 595 7.53 11.40 1.32
C TRP A 595 7.65 12.76 0.61
N GLY A 596 6.60 13.55 0.59
CA GLY A 596 6.54 14.82 -0.12
C GLY A 596 6.06 14.74 -1.57
N GLU A 597 5.88 13.55 -2.11
CA GLU A 597 5.56 13.33 -3.53
C GLU A 597 4.08 12.99 -3.77
N VAL A 598 3.29 12.80 -2.69
CA VAL A 598 1.91 12.34 -2.79
C VAL A 598 1.09 12.74 -1.57
N ILE A 599 -0.18 13.10 -1.80
CA ILE A 599 -1.21 13.19 -0.77
C ILE A 599 -2.23 12.09 -1.05
N ASN A 600 -2.53 11.28 -0.04
CA ASN A 600 -3.46 10.19 -0.18
C ASN A 600 -4.33 10.01 1.06
N GLY A 601 -5.50 9.46 0.86
CA GLY A 601 -6.46 9.21 1.92
C GLY A 601 -7.25 7.92 1.71
N GLY A 602 -7.84 7.46 2.78
CA GLY A 602 -8.68 6.28 2.78
C GLY A 602 -9.58 6.22 3.99
N PHE A 603 -10.37 5.17 4.02
CA PHE A 603 -11.37 4.94 5.06
C PHE A 603 -11.38 3.47 5.50
N GLY A 604 -11.97 3.22 6.66
CA GLY A 604 -12.56 1.95 7.04
C GLY A 604 -14.03 2.16 7.40
N MET A 605 -14.86 1.19 7.06
CA MET A 605 -16.29 1.17 7.39
C MET A 605 -16.67 -0.18 8.00
N VAL A 606 -17.16 -0.15 9.21
CA VAL A 606 -17.71 -1.34 9.89
C VAL A 606 -19.19 -1.46 9.57
N ILE A 607 -19.60 -2.59 9.01
CA ILE A 607 -21.00 -2.92 8.75
C ILE A 607 -21.43 -4.07 9.65
N ASN A 608 -22.63 -3.98 10.25
CA ASN A 608 -23.10 -4.90 11.28
C ASN A 608 -24.51 -5.47 11.02
N GLY A 609 -25.05 -5.29 9.82
CA GLY A 609 -26.37 -5.79 9.43
C GLY A 609 -27.51 -4.83 9.69
N ASP A 610 -27.27 -3.62 10.19
CA ASP A 610 -28.32 -2.63 10.49
C ASP A 610 -28.64 -1.68 9.32
N GLU A 611 -29.68 -0.87 9.48
CA GLU A 611 -30.14 0.09 8.48
C GLU A 611 -29.20 1.31 8.37
N ASP A 612 -28.50 1.68 9.45
CA ASP A 612 -27.50 2.76 9.41
C ASP A 612 -26.31 2.32 8.54
N SER A 613 -25.83 1.09 8.68
CA SER A 613 -24.82 0.51 7.78
C SER A 613 -25.28 0.52 6.33
N ALA A 614 -26.50 0.10 6.05
CA ALA A 614 -27.05 0.09 4.69
C ALA A 614 -27.13 1.49 4.07
N ARG A 615 -27.47 2.51 4.86
CA ARG A 615 -27.47 3.91 4.42
C ARG A 615 -26.06 4.43 4.15
N HIS A 616 -25.13 4.21 5.09
CA HIS A 616 -23.74 4.64 4.94
C HIS A 616 -23.06 3.99 3.73
N ILE A 617 -23.33 2.71 3.46
CA ILE A 617 -22.85 2.02 2.25
C ILE A 617 -23.27 2.79 0.99
N ARG A 618 -24.56 3.12 0.86
CA ARG A 618 -25.09 3.80 -0.33
C ARG A 618 -24.53 5.21 -0.51
N GLU A 619 -24.44 5.96 0.58
CA GLU A 619 -24.03 7.37 0.54
C GLU A 619 -22.51 7.50 0.37
N MET A 620 -21.73 6.77 1.16
CA MET A 620 -20.28 6.94 1.21
C MET A 620 -19.58 6.28 0.03
N LEU A 621 -19.92 5.04 -0.32
CA LEU A 621 -19.26 4.37 -1.44
C LEU A 621 -19.58 5.02 -2.77
N PHE A 622 -20.79 5.58 -2.92
CA PHE A 622 -21.15 6.41 -4.08
C PHE A 622 -20.23 7.62 -4.20
N TRP A 623 -20.06 8.37 -3.12
CA TRP A 623 -19.18 9.53 -3.07
C TRP A 623 -17.73 9.16 -3.32
N ASP A 624 -17.23 8.19 -2.57
CA ASP A 624 -15.81 7.80 -2.60
C ASP A 624 -15.31 7.46 -4.00
N VAL A 625 -16.13 6.81 -4.82
CA VAL A 625 -15.77 6.48 -6.21
C VAL A 625 -16.04 7.65 -7.15
N ASN A 626 -17.25 8.23 -7.13
CA ASN A 626 -17.67 9.21 -8.13
C ASN A 626 -16.94 10.55 -8.00
N ASN A 627 -16.42 10.91 -6.82
CA ASN A 627 -15.54 12.06 -6.65
C ASN A 627 -14.32 11.99 -7.60
N GLY A 628 -13.65 10.87 -7.68
CA GLY A 628 -12.48 10.68 -8.55
C GLY A 628 -12.84 10.58 -10.03
N ILE A 629 -13.96 9.91 -10.37
CA ILE A 629 -14.41 9.86 -11.76
C ILE A 629 -14.79 11.27 -12.26
N ALA A 630 -15.50 12.06 -11.45
CA ALA A 630 -15.84 13.44 -11.78
C ALA A 630 -14.60 14.30 -12.02
N ARG A 631 -13.56 14.12 -11.17
CA ARG A 631 -12.29 14.81 -11.31
C ARG A 631 -11.56 14.45 -12.61
N ARG A 632 -11.57 13.16 -12.97
CA ARG A 632 -10.96 12.65 -14.20
C ARG A 632 -11.76 13.05 -15.44
N SER A 633 -13.09 13.07 -15.33
CA SER A 633 -13.99 13.59 -16.36
C SER A 633 -13.70 15.08 -16.66
N TRP A 634 -13.53 15.92 -15.63
CA TRP A 634 -13.16 17.32 -15.80
C TRP A 634 -11.79 17.49 -16.48
N ALA A 635 -10.88 16.56 -16.28
CA ALA A 635 -9.59 16.51 -16.97
C ALA A 635 -9.67 15.99 -18.41
N ARG A 636 -10.85 15.68 -18.90
CA ARG A 636 -11.15 15.19 -20.26
C ARG A 636 -10.72 13.75 -20.52
N ASN A 637 -10.66 12.90 -19.48
CA ASN A 637 -10.45 11.46 -19.67
C ASN A 637 -11.72 10.83 -20.23
N ASP A 638 -11.67 10.24 -21.43
CA ASP A 638 -12.82 9.75 -22.18
C ASP A 638 -13.66 8.72 -21.41
N GLY A 639 -13.00 7.71 -20.81
CA GLY A 639 -13.67 6.69 -19.99
C GLY A 639 -14.43 7.28 -18.80
N SER A 640 -13.86 8.32 -18.18
CA SER A 640 -14.48 9.01 -17.05
C SER A 640 -15.66 9.88 -17.48
N MET A 641 -15.57 10.56 -18.61
CA MET A 641 -16.71 11.31 -19.16
C MET A 641 -17.90 10.39 -19.43
N SER A 642 -17.68 9.28 -20.11
CA SER A 642 -18.72 8.28 -20.39
C SER A 642 -19.30 7.67 -19.11
N SER A 643 -18.47 7.41 -18.11
CA SER A 643 -18.90 6.86 -16.82
C SER A 643 -19.75 7.82 -16.03
N ILE A 644 -19.38 9.09 -15.97
CA ILE A 644 -20.16 10.14 -15.27
C ILE A 644 -21.48 10.43 -15.99
N GLU A 645 -21.49 10.49 -17.31
CA GLU A 645 -22.74 10.68 -18.07
C GLU A 645 -23.75 9.55 -17.80
N ARG A 646 -23.28 8.32 -17.80
CA ARG A 646 -24.08 7.15 -17.46
C ARG A 646 -24.60 7.21 -16.02
N GLU A 647 -23.76 7.61 -15.06
CA GLU A 647 -24.16 7.69 -13.67
C GLU A 647 -25.15 8.83 -13.40
N MET A 648 -25.01 9.98 -14.06
CA MET A 648 -26.00 11.06 -13.99
C MET A 648 -27.38 10.61 -14.52
N LEU A 649 -27.43 9.74 -15.53
CA LEU A 649 -28.70 9.18 -16.04
C LEU A 649 -29.33 8.18 -15.06
N ARG A 650 -28.51 7.44 -14.30
CA ARG A 650 -28.97 6.41 -13.36
C ARG A 650 -29.39 6.97 -12.01
N THR A 651 -28.76 8.07 -11.57
CA THR A 651 -28.89 8.59 -10.20
C THR A 651 -29.59 9.94 -10.20
N PRO A 652 -30.91 10.03 -9.94
CA PRO A 652 -31.65 11.28 -9.88
C PRO A 652 -31.04 12.27 -8.87
N GLY A 653 -30.81 13.51 -9.32
CA GLY A 653 -30.21 14.57 -8.50
C GLY A 653 -28.67 14.58 -8.49
N PHE A 654 -28.03 13.61 -9.09
CA PHE A 654 -26.59 13.66 -9.31
C PHE A 654 -26.28 14.48 -10.56
N THR A 655 -25.47 15.52 -10.40
CA THR A 655 -25.09 16.41 -11.50
C THR A 655 -23.60 16.75 -11.39
N VAL A 656 -22.88 16.51 -12.47
CA VAL A 656 -21.45 16.84 -12.60
C VAL A 656 -21.28 17.83 -13.75
N THR A 657 -20.44 18.83 -13.54
CA THR A 657 -20.04 19.75 -14.61
C THR A 657 -19.17 19.02 -15.62
N MET A 658 -19.64 18.91 -16.86
CA MET A 658 -18.91 18.25 -17.94
C MET A 658 -18.03 19.25 -18.70
N PRO A 659 -16.82 18.87 -19.14
CA PRO A 659 -15.97 19.72 -19.93
C PRO A 659 -16.52 19.86 -21.36
N SER A 660 -16.43 21.07 -21.91
CA SER A 660 -16.57 21.26 -23.35
C SER A 660 -15.22 20.97 -24.01
N LEU A 661 -15.21 20.04 -24.97
CA LEU A 661 -13.99 19.70 -25.70
C LEU A 661 -13.63 20.83 -26.67
N VAL A 662 -12.36 21.14 -26.73
CA VAL A 662 -11.81 22.18 -27.62
C VAL A 662 -11.14 21.50 -28.81
N ASP A 663 -11.37 22.06 -30.00
CA ASP A 663 -10.76 21.56 -31.22
C ASP A 663 -9.24 21.84 -31.23
N ASP A 664 -8.46 20.78 -31.41
CA ASP A 664 -6.99 20.86 -31.48
C ASP A 664 -6.52 21.74 -32.63
N GLU A 665 -7.25 21.79 -33.76
CA GLU A 665 -6.93 22.69 -34.87
C GLU A 665 -7.02 24.16 -34.47
N LEU A 666 -7.91 24.49 -33.54
CA LEU A 666 -8.02 25.84 -32.99
C LEU A 666 -6.81 26.16 -32.11
N ILE A 667 -6.45 25.25 -31.21
CA ILE A 667 -5.32 25.45 -30.27
C ILE A 667 -4.00 25.56 -31.02
N ASN A 668 -3.80 24.74 -32.04
CA ASN A 668 -2.56 24.73 -32.84
C ASN A 668 -2.34 26.01 -33.66
N LYS A 669 -3.29 26.96 -33.68
CA LYS A 669 -3.14 28.27 -34.32
C LYS A 669 -2.42 29.30 -33.44
N PHE A 670 -2.25 29.02 -32.15
CA PHE A 670 -1.64 29.89 -31.15
C PHE A 670 -0.34 29.28 -30.59
#